data_0d5b11db33edd410b3fc6542b103c3d6
#
_entry.id   0d5b11db33edd410b3fc6542b103c3d6
#
_cell.length_a   1.000
_cell.length_b   1.000
_cell.length_c   1.000
_cell.angle_alpha   90.00
_cell.angle_beta   90.00
_cell.angle_gamma   90.00
#
_symmetry.space_group_name_H-M   'P 1'
#
loop_
_entity.id
_entity.type
_entity.pdbx_description
1 polymer ?
#
loop_
_entity_poly.entity_id
_entity_poly.type
_entity_poly.pdbx_seq_one_letter_code
_entity_poly.pdbx_strand_id
1 'polypeptide(L)'
;VTNNPESFGQDAYASARTIVKPAGPTGPDQPNWNPQRGSSMPVNRYRPFAEEVEPIRLADRTWPDRVITRAPLWCAVDLRDGNQALIDPMSPARKRRMFDLLVRMGYKEIEVGFPSASQTDFDFVREIITDGAIPDDVTIQVLTQCRPELIERTFLACEGAPRAIVHFYNSTSILQRRVVFRADRAAVQAIATDGARKCVEEAVKYPGTQWRFEYSPESYTGTELEYAKQVCDAVGDIIAPTPDNPIIFNLPATVEMATPNVYADSIEWMSRNLARRDSVILSLHPHNDRGTAVAAAELGYQAGADRIEGCLFGNGERTGNVCLVTLGLNLFSRGVDPQIDFSNIDEIRRTVEYCNQLPVHERHPYGGDLVYTAFSGSHQDAINKGLDQMKVDADAADTDVEDVLWQVPYLPIDPKDVGRTYEAVIRVNSQSGKGGVAYIMKADHGLALPRRLQIEFSRVIQQIAEGGSAGEGGEVSPKEMWDAFSEEYLAPVLPLERIRQRVGASEEDSGPTTITATVKINGVETEISGAGNGPLAAFVDALGTVGFDVAVLDYSEHAMSAGEDAQAAAYVEASVSIASAAQPGEAGRHPSGVSIASAAQPGEAGRHPSGPVGGRTVWGVGIAPSITTASLRAVVSAVNRACR
;
A
#
# COMPACT_ATOMS: atom_id res chain seq x y z
N VAL A 1 8.07 -18.55 58.92
CA VAL A 1 9.24 -18.42 58.06
C VAL A 1 9.02 -17.15 57.28
N THR A 2 9.66 -16.06 57.70
CA THR A 2 9.58 -14.74 57.06
C THR A 2 10.46 -14.78 55.81
N ASN A 3 9.87 -14.91 54.64
CA ASN A 3 10.56 -14.73 53.38
C ASN A 3 10.81 -13.23 53.19
N ASN A 4 12.06 -12.83 53.17
CA ASN A 4 12.53 -11.48 52.94
C ASN A 4 12.42 -11.19 51.41
N PRO A 5 11.58 -10.24 50.96
CA PRO A 5 11.40 -9.91 49.53
C PRO A 5 12.60 -9.19 48.88
N GLU A 6 13.62 -8.84 49.68
CA GLU A 6 14.70 -7.95 49.22
C GLU A 6 15.81 -8.67 48.42
N SER A 7 15.88 -10.01 48.40
CA SER A 7 16.99 -10.70 47.74
C SER A 7 16.81 -10.99 46.24
N PHE A 8 15.60 -10.83 45.66
CA PHE A 8 15.33 -11.19 44.27
C PHE A 8 15.60 -10.08 43.24
N GLY A 9 15.83 -8.85 43.68
CA GLY A 9 15.87 -7.70 42.74
C GLY A 9 17.24 -7.04 42.57
N GLN A 10 18.13 -7.17 43.54
CA GLN A 10 19.36 -6.36 43.49
C GLN A 10 20.50 -7.00 42.69
N ASP A 11 20.63 -8.33 42.70
CA ASP A 11 21.75 -8.99 42.03
C ASP A 11 21.60 -9.08 40.52
N ALA A 12 20.36 -9.23 40.00
CA ALA A 12 20.10 -9.21 38.56
C ALA A 12 20.30 -7.82 37.93
N TYR A 13 20.02 -6.77 38.71
CA TYR A 13 20.23 -5.37 38.23
C TYR A 13 21.67 -4.91 38.39
N ALA A 14 22.44 -5.46 39.36
CA ALA A 14 23.84 -5.08 39.56
C ALA A 14 24.74 -5.57 38.40
N SER A 15 24.48 -6.75 37.85
CA SER A 15 25.23 -7.27 36.70
C SER A 15 24.96 -6.51 35.41
N ALA A 16 23.72 -6.07 35.17
CA ALA A 16 23.35 -5.33 33.97
C ALA A 16 24.07 -3.96 33.88
N ARG A 17 24.32 -3.30 34.98
CA ARG A 17 25.03 -2.01 35.01
C ARG A 17 26.47 -2.08 34.52
N THR A 18 27.10 -3.25 34.59
CA THR A 18 28.53 -3.42 34.26
C THR A 18 28.75 -3.77 32.76
N ILE A 19 27.72 -4.19 32.04
CA ILE A 19 27.87 -4.88 30.75
C ILE A 19 27.64 -4.00 29.54
N VAL A 20 26.85 -2.95 29.65
CA VAL A 20 26.54 -2.10 28.51
C VAL A 20 27.06 -0.69 28.73
N LYS A 21 28.34 -0.47 28.40
CA LYS A 21 28.71 0.85 27.94
C LYS A 21 28.32 0.90 26.45
N PRO A 22 27.30 1.68 26.07
CA PRO A 22 27.06 1.94 24.66
C PRO A 22 28.34 2.51 24.06
N ALA A 23 28.58 2.25 22.78
CA ALA A 23 29.74 2.76 22.03
C ALA A 23 29.76 4.31 21.92
N GLY A 24 28.92 4.98 22.68
CA GLY A 24 28.72 6.42 22.69
C GLY A 24 27.24 6.77 22.58
N PRO A 25 26.84 8.02 22.85
CA PRO A 25 25.46 8.45 22.65
C PRO A 25 25.14 8.41 21.15
N THR A 26 23.96 7.87 20.81
CA THR A 26 23.38 8.02 19.47
C THR A 26 22.61 9.34 19.44
N GLY A 27 23.08 10.27 18.65
CA GLY A 27 22.45 11.57 18.50
C GLY A 27 23.44 12.57 17.87
N PRO A 28 22.96 13.71 17.40
CA PRO A 28 23.82 14.72 16.81
C PRO A 28 24.63 15.43 17.89
N ASP A 29 25.97 15.42 17.77
CA ASP A 29 26.88 16.24 18.56
C ASP A 29 26.95 17.70 18.03
N GLN A 30 26.27 17.97 16.91
CA GLN A 30 26.28 19.28 16.26
C GLN A 30 25.29 20.24 16.89
N PRO A 31 25.61 21.53 17.01
CA PRO A 31 24.65 22.55 17.43
C PRO A 31 23.41 22.52 16.51
N ASN A 32 22.22 22.47 17.09
CA ASN A 32 20.96 22.59 16.35
C ASN A 32 20.40 24.02 16.51
N TRP A 33 19.90 24.59 15.41
CA TRP A 33 19.27 25.91 15.44
C TRP A 33 18.05 25.96 16.35
N ASN A 34 17.30 24.85 16.38
CA ASN A 34 16.13 24.70 17.22
C ASN A 34 16.31 23.47 18.13
N PRO A 35 17.11 23.57 19.20
CA PRO A 35 17.33 22.46 20.12
C PRO A 35 15.99 22.06 20.76
N GLN A 36 15.67 20.77 20.67
CA GLN A 36 14.49 20.24 21.36
C GLN A 36 14.72 20.30 22.87
N ARG A 37 13.69 20.76 23.57
CA ARG A 37 13.66 20.75 25.05
C ARG A 37 13.03 19.45 25.51
N GLY A 38 13.39 19.02 26.70
CA GLY A 38 12.75 17.85 27.32
C GLY A 38 11.23 18.02 27.42
N SER A 39 10.50 16.90 27.38
CA SER A 39 9.05 16.88 27.58
C SER A 39 8.69 16.76 29.07
N SER A 40 7.42 17.04 29.39
CA SER A 40 6.86 16.79 30.73
C SER A 40 6.46 15.33 30.97
N MET A 41 6.69 14.44 30.00
CA MET A 41 6.36 13.02 30.14
C MET A 41 7.25 12.35 31.20
N PRO A 42 6.70 11.46 32.04
CA PRO A 42 7.43 10.83 33.14
C PRO A 42 8.37 9.71 32.66
N VAL A 43 9.36 10.06 31.82
CA VAL A 43 10.30 9.12 31.18
C VAL A 43 11.12 8.33 32.18
N ASN A 44 11.37 8.88 33.37
CA ASN A 44 12.10 8.24 34.46
C ASN A 44 11.36 7.06 35.14
N ARG A 45 10.10 6.82 34.78
CA ARG A 45 9.35 5.60 35.18
C ARG A 45 9.72 4.38 34.33
N TYR A 46 10.41 4.57 33.23
CA TYR A 46 10.77 3.54 32.27
C TYR A 46 12.28 3.32 32.25
N ARG A 47 12.71 2.13 31.89
CA ARG A 47 14.11 1.74 31.88
C ARG A 47 14.53 1.29 30.49
N PRO A 48 15.80 1.45 30.12
CA PRO A 48 16.37 0.78 28.95
C PRO A 48 16.21 -0.75 29.07
N PHE A 49 15.92 -1.42 27.97
CA PHE A 49 15.77 -2.88 27.93
C PHE A 49 16.96 -3.63 28.58
N ALA A 50 18.17 -3.14 28.34
CA ALA A 50 19.41 -3.72 28.91
C ALA A 50 19.50 -3.67 30.44
N GLU A 51 18.66 -2.89 31.10
CA GLU A 51 18.54 -2.86 32.58
C GLU A 51 17.46 -3.82 33.10
N GLU A 52 16.57 -4.31 32.24
CA GLU A 52 15.52 -5.26 32.57
C GLU A 52 15.95 -6.69 32.30
N VAL A 53 16.53 -6.94 31.15
CA VAL A 53 17.05 -8.25 30.71
C VAL A 53 18.45 -8.05 30.15
N GLU A 54 19.40 -8.87 30.56
CA GLU A 54 20.74 -8.83 30.02
C GLU A 54 20.74 -9.17 28.53
N PRO A 55 21.09 -8.22 27.65
CA PRO A 55 21.11 -8.48 26.21
C PRO A 55 22.30 -9.35 25.85
N ILE A 56 22.08 -10.29 24.94
CA ILE A 56 23.16 -11.12 24.44
C ILE A 56 24.14 -10.28 23.59
N ARG A 57 25.42 -10.56 23.73
CA ARG A 57 26.47 -10.03 22.88
C ARG A 57 26.90 -11.10 21.89
N LEU A 58 26.37 -11.03 20.68
CA LEU A 58 26.74 -11.91 19.59
C LEU A 58 27.78 -11.20 18.70
N ALA A 59 29.06 -11.29 19.09
CA ALA A 59 30.14 -10.60 18.39
C ALA A 59 30.38 -11.16 16.97
N ASP A 60 30.04 -12.43 16.76
CA ASP A 60 30.20 -13.20 15.54
C ASP A 60 28.84 -13.50 14.87
N ARG A 61 27.90 -12.56 14.97
CA ARG A 61 26.58 -12.72 14.35
C ARG A 61 26.70 -12.91 12.84
N THR A 62 25.90 -13.81 12.28
CA THR A 62 25.89 -14.11 10.85
C THR A 62 24.61 -13.70 10.15
N TRP A 63 23.53 -13.45 10.90
CA TRP A 63 22.22 -13.18 10.36
C TRP A 63 22.16 -11.95 9.44
N PRO A 64 22.89 -10.82 9.67
CA PRO A 64 22.76 -9.65 8.81
C PRO A 64 23.18 -9.90 7.36
N ASP A 65 24.05 -10.88 7.13
CA ASP A 65 24.59 -11.20 5.80
C ASP A 65 23.76 -12.31 5.09
N ARG A 66 22.76 -12.88 5.76
CA ARG A 66 21.92 -13.91 5.17
C ARG A 66 20.83 -13.32 4.30
N VAL A 67 20.53 -13.99 3.19
CA VAL A 67 19.46 -13.62 2.26
C VAL A 67 18.33 -14.63 2.37
N ILE A 68 17.11 -14.14 2.52
CA ILE A 68 15.92 -14.99 2.50
C ILE A 68 15.65 -15.42 1.06
N THR A 69 15.67 -16.73 0.79
CA THR A 69 15.47 -17.32 -0.54
C THR A 69 14.26 -18.24 -0.61
N ARG A 70 13.57 -18.47 0.50
CA ARG A 70 12.36 -19.30 0.59
C ARG A 70 11.47 -18.77 1.73
N ALA A 71 10.18 -19.10 1.64
CA ALA A 71 9.23 -18.78 2.72
C ALA A 71 9.49 -19.60 3.98
N PRO A 72 9.17 -19.09 5.18
CA PRO A 72 9.10 -19.88 6.41
C PRO A 72 7.93 -20.85 6.38
N LEU A 73 7.90 -21.77 7.34
CA LEU A 73 6.66 -22.44 7.70
C LEU A 73 5.71 -21.40 8.33
N TRP A 74 4.49 -21.32 7.81
CA TRP A 74 3.50 -20.36 8.27
C TRP A 74 2.48 -21.01 9.20
N CYS A 75 2.18 -20.36 10.32
CA CYS A 75 1.04 -20.69 11.16
C CYS A 75 0.12 -19.49 11.30
N ALA A 76 -1.13 -19.63 10.87
CA ALA A 76 -2.15 -18.62 11.07
C ALA A 76 -2.81 -18.78 12.44
N VAL A 77 -2.73 -17.75 13.29
CA VAL A 77 -3.29 -17.77 14.66
C VAL A 77 -4.53 -16.87 14.80
N ASP A 78 -5.14 -16.49 13.69
CA ASP A 78 -6.34 -15.64 13.63
C ASP A 78 -7.50 -16.18 14.47
N LEU A 79 -7.70 -17.49 14.48
CA LEU A 79 -8.81 -18.16 15.16
C LEU A 79 -8.58 -18.38 16.65
N ARG A 80 -7.34 -18.18 17.13
CA ARG A 80 -7.00 -18.27 18.55
C ARG A 80 -6.57 -16.90 19.08
N ASP A 81 -5.36 -16.44 18.78
CA ASP A 81 -4.78 -15.22 19.35
C ASP A 81 -5.45 -13.95 18.78
N GLY A 82 -5.75 -13.98 17.49
CA GLY A 82 -6.54 -12.95 16.84
C GLY A 82 -7.97 -12.87 17.40
N ASN A 83 -8.63 -14.02 17.58
CA ASN A 83 -10.00 -14.09 18.08
C ASN A 83 -10.11 -13.70 19.57
N GLN A 84 -9.14 -14.09 20.38
CA GLN A 84 -9.17 -13.82 21.83
C GLN A 84 -9.10 -12.31 22.13
N ALA A 85 -8.56 -11.50 21.22
CA ALA A 85 -8.41 -10.07 21.35
C ALA A 85 -9.63 -9.25 20.85
N LEU A 86 -10.63 -9.91 20.30
CA LEU A 86 -11.82 -9.24 19.76
C LEU A 86 -12.79 -8.84 20.88
N ILE A 87 -13.36 -7.63 20.77
CA ILE A 87 -14.44 -7.18 21.65
C ILE A 87 -15.68 -8.10 21.49
N ASP A 88 -15.96 -8.52 20.25
CA ASP A 88 -16.99 -9.51 19.91
C ASP A 88 -16.32 -10.75 19.31
N PRO A 89 -15.93 -11.75 20.12
CA PRO A 89 -15.29 -12.96 19.63
C PRO A 89 -16.11 -13.64 18.52
N MET A 90 -15.43 -14.29 17.59
CA MET A 90 -16.08 -14.90 16.44
C MET A 90 -17.09 -15.96 16.87
N SER A 91 -18.30 -15.88 16.31
CA SER A 91 -19.27 -16.98 16.35
C SER A 91 -18.73 -18.20 15.58
N PRO A 92 -19.27 -19.43 15.81
CA PRO A 92 -18.85 -20.62 15.05
C PRO A 92 -18.90 -20.39 13.53
N ALA A 93 -19.92 -19.72 13.02
CA ALA A 93 -20.03 -19.40 11.58
C ALA A 93 -18.92 -18.46 11.08
N ARG A 94 -18.54 -17.45 11.87
CA ARG A 94 -17.41 -16.56 11.51
C ARG A 94 -16.08 -17.31 11.61
N LYS A 95 -15.90 -18.16 12.63
CA LYS A 95 -14.72 -19.04 12.75
C LYS A 95 -14.59 -19.96 11.55
N ARG A 96 -15.67 -20.61 11.13
CA ARG A 96 -15.68 -21.50 9.97
C ARG A 96 -15.29 -20.73 8.70
N ARG A 97 -15.87 -19.55 8.48
CA ARG A 97 -15.53 -18.72 7.33
C ARG A 97 -14.07 -18.29 7.31
N MET A 98 -13.50 -17.95 8.46
CA MET A 98 -12.08 -17.63 8.58
C MET A 98 -11.21 -18.87 8.32
N PHE A 99 -11.56 -20.03 8.88
CA PHE A 99 -10.86 -21.29 8.63
C PHE A 99 -10.83 -21.65 7.14
N ASP A 100 -11.99 -21.59 6.48
CA ASP A 100 -12.11 -21.87 5.05
C ASP A 100 -11.30 -20.88 4.20
N LEU A 101 -11.21 -19.60 4.59
CA LEU A 101 -10.35 -18.62 3.93
C LEU A 101 -8.87 -19.02 4.07
N LEU A 102 -8.39 -19.30 5.28
CA LEU A 102 -6.99 -19.66 5.55
C LEU A 102 -6.58 -20.91 4.77
N VAL A 103 -7.45 -21.91 4.72
CA VAL A 103 -7.22 -23.13 3.91
C VAL A 103 -7.11 -22.80 2.42
N ARG A 104 -8.03 -21.99 1.88
CA ARG A 104 -7.98 -21.59 0.46
C ARG A 104 -6.74 -20.77 0.11
N MET A 105 -6.27 -19.92 1.02
CA MET A 105 -5.03 -19.16 0.85
C MET A 105 -3.78 -20.04 0.84
N GLY A 106 -3.87 -21.28 1.35
CA GLY A 106 -2.75 -22.22 1.34
C GLY A 106 -2.05 -22.44 2.68
N TYR A 107 -2.56 -21.89 3.79
CA TYR A 107 -2.00 -22.17 5.11
C TYR A 107 -2.08 -23.65 5.44
N LYS A 108 -0.96 -24.23 5.95
CA LYS A 108 -0.84 -25.66 6.28
C LYS A 108 -0.86 -25.92 7.78
N GLU A 109 -0.61 -24.90 8.58
CA GLU A 109 -0.77 -24.93 10.04
C GLU A 109 -1.69 -23.77 10.45
N ILE A 110 -2.76 -24.09 11.20
CA ILE A 110 -3.79 -23.13 11.61
C ILE A 110 -4.11 -23.37 13.07
N GLU A 111 -3.87 -22.37 13.93
CA GLU A 111 -4.24 -22.45 15.34
C GLU A 111 -5.72 -22.07 15.51
N VAL A 112 -6.55 -23.09 15.75
CA VAL A 112 -8.01 -23.01 15.63
C VAL A 112 -8.73 -22.60 16.91
N GLY A 113 -8.05 -22.62 18.06
CA GLY A 113 -8.65 -22.18 19.31
C GLY A 113 -7.92 -22.60 20.57
N PHE A 114 -8.55 -22.27 21.71
CA PHE A 114 -8.14 -22.67 23.05
C PHE A 114 -9.27 -23.52 23.71
N PRO A 115 -9.40 -24.78 23.30
CA PRO A 115 -10.58 -25.60 23.64
C PRO A 115 -10.78 -25.84 25.13
N SER A 116 -9.72 -25.76 25.93
CA SER A 116 -9.82 -25.90 27.38
C SER A 116 -10.29 -24.61 28.09
N ALA A 117 -10.18 -23.44 27.45
CA ALA A 117 -10.62 -22.17 28.02
C ALA A 117 -12.06 -21.81 27.68
N SER A 118 -12.59 -22.27 26.54
CA SER A 118 -13.89 -21.87 26.01
C SER A 118 -14.66 -23.06 25.46
N GLN A 119 -15.97 -23.16 25.80
CA GLN A 119 -16.84 -24.17 25.20
C GLN A 119 -17.02 -23.94 23.70
N THR A 120 -17.14 -22.69 23.28
CA THR A 120 -17.23 -22.33 21.85
C THR A 120 -16.03 -22.82 21.05
N ASP A 121 -14.81 -22.68 21.61
CA ASP A 121 -13.60 -23.18 20.96
C ASP A 121 -13.55 -24.71 20.96
N PHE A 122 -13.96 -25.34 22.05
CA PHE A 122 -14.08 -26.80 22.11
C PHE A 122 -15.03 -27.32 21.03
N ASP A 123 -16.22 -26.75 20.95
CA ASP A 123 -17.26 -27.17 20.01
C ASP A 123 -16.81 -26.92 18.55
N PHE A 124 -16.15 -25.81 18.29
CA PHE A 124 -15.61 -25.51 16.96
C PHE A 124 -14.53 -26.50 16.53
N VAL A 125 -13.58 -26.84 17.41
CA VAL A 125 -12.58 -27.86 17.13
C VAL A 125 -13.23 -29.20 16.80
N ARG A 126 -14.26 -29.59 17.59
CA ARG A 126 -15.03 -30.82 17.33
C ARG A 126 -15.76 -30.75 15.99
N GLU A 127 -16.40 -29.63 15.68
CA GLU A 127 -17.13 -29.41 14.43
C GLU A 127 -16.23 -29.65 13.21
N ILE A 128 -15.09 -28.95 13.10
CA ILE A 128 -14.21 -29.06 11.93
C ILE A 128 -13.61 -30.47 11.75
N ILE A 129 -13.44 -31.22 12.85
CA ILE A 129 -12.98 -32.63 12.82
C ILE A 129 -14.12 -33.54 12.35
N THR A 130 -15.32 -33.45 12.95
CA THR A 130 -16.43 -34.35 12.66
C THR A 130 -17.03 -34.12 11.29
N ASP A 131 -17.01 -32.89 10.81
CA ASP A 131 -17.47 -32.52 9.46
C ASP A 131 -16.44 -32.89 8.35
N GLY A 132 -15.24 -33.36 8.73
CA GLY A 132 -14.17 -33.62 7.76
C GLY A 132 -13.72 -32.35 7.03
N ALA A 133 -13.76 -31.21 7.70
CA ALA A 133 -13.44 -29.91 7.11
C ALA A 133 -11.93 -29.65 6.97
N ILE A 134 -11.11 -30.47 7.63
CA ILE A 134 -9.65 -30.31 7.63
C ILE A 134 -9.06 -31.08 6.45
N PRO A 135 -8.46 -30.40 5.45
CA PRO A 135 -7.79 -31.10 4.35
C PRO A 135 -6.63 -31.99 4.80
N ASP A 136 -6.32 -33.02 4.02
CA ASP A 136 -5.27 -34.00 4.33
C ASP A 136 -3.88 -33.38 4.51
N ASP A 137 -3.64 -32.20 3.92
CA ASP A 137 -2.36 -31.48 3.96
C ASP A 137 -2.36 -30.31 4.97
N VAL A 138 -3.42 -30.15 5.78
CA VAL A 138 -3.54 -29.14 6.83
C VAL A 138 -3.45 -29.79 8.20
N THR A 139 -2.71 -29.17 9.11
CA THR A 139 -2.60 -29.57 10.52
C THR A 139 -3.21 -28.49 11.39
N ILE A 140 -4.16 -28.85 12.23
CA ILE A 140 -4.72 -27.94 13.24
C ILE A 140 -3.77 -27.82 14.42
N GLN A 141 -3.71 -26.62 15.00
CA GLN A 141 -3.00 -26.34 16.25
C GLN A 141 -4.01 -25.88 17.30
N VAL A 142 -3.81 -26.27 18.55
CA VAL A 142 -4.66 -25.88 19.68
C VAL A 142 -3.79 -25.50 20.88
N LEU A 143 -4.20 -24.40 21.55
CA LEU A 143 -3.47 -23.88 22.72
C LEU A 143 -3.94 -24.54 24.01
N THR A 144 -3.03 -24.74 24.96
CA THR A 144 -3.33 -25.09 26.34
C THR A 144 -2.28 -24.56 27.31
N GLN A 145 -2.69 -24.20 28.53
CA GLN A 145 -1.73 -23.94 29.61
C GLN A 145 -1.15 -25.25 30.13
N CYS A 146 0.05 -25.22 30.74
CA CYS A 146 0.70 -26.34 31.42
C CYS A 146 -0.04 -26.71 32.71
N ARG A 147 -1.31 -27.11 32.59
CA ARG A 147 -2.17 -27.57 33.71
C ARG A 147 -2.83 -28.89 33.33
N PRO A 148 -2.77 -29.92 34.15
CA PRO A 148 -3.22 -31.27 33.79
C PRO A 148 -4.65 -31.33 33.25
N GLU A 149 -5.59 -30.69 33.94
CA GLU A 149 -7.01 -30.68 33.58
C GLU A 149 -7.29 -29.95 32.26
N LEU A 150 -6.49 -28.93 31.94
CA LEU A 150 -6.63 -28.19 30.65
C LEU A 150 -6.02 -28.99 29.51
N ILE A 151 -4.89 -29.66 29.75
CA ILE A 151 -4.26 -30.53 28.76
C ILE A 151 -5.21 -31.69 28.40
N GLU A 152 -5.80 -32.38 29.39
CA GLU A 152 -6.76 -33.47 29.15
C GLU A 152 -7.93 -33.01 28.26
N ARG A 153 -8.53 -31.86 28.57
CA ARG A 153 -9.64 -31.31 27.78
C ARG A 153 -9.22 -30.95 26.36
N THR A 154 -7.98 -30.50 26.19
CA THR A 154 -7.44 -30.14 24.87
C THR A 154 -7.27 -31.38 23.98
N PHE A 155 -6.73 -32.48 24.52
CA PHE A 155 -6.64 -33.73 23.78
C PHE A 155 -8.02 -34.31 23.43
N LEU A 156 -8.97 -34.25 24.36
CA LEU A 156 -10.36 -34.66 24.11
C LEU A 156 -11.01 -33.86 22.96
N ALA A 157 -10.72 -32.56 22.88
CA ALA A 157 -11.22 -31.74 21.77
C ALA A 157 -10.67 -32.19 20.42
N CYS A 158 -9.44 -32.69 20.37
CA CYS A 158 -8.77 -33.11 19.13
C CYS A 158 -9.00 -34.59 18.77
N GLU A 159 -9.78 -35.35 19.56
CA GLU A 159 -10.05 -36.77 19.29
C GLU A 159 -10.60 -36.97 17.85
N GLY A 160 -9.96 -37.88 17.10
CA GLY A 160 -10.33 -38.17 15.71
C GLY A 160 -9.71 -37.24 14.65
N ALA A 161 -8.94 -36.24 15.05
CA ALA A 161 -8.14 -35.48 14.10
C ALA A 161 -7.01 -36.35 13.52
N PRO A 162 -6.77 -36.36 12.19
CA PRO A 162 -5.66 -37.13 11.61
C PRO A 162 -4.30 -36.66 12.15
N ARG A 163 -4.12 -35.35 12.29
CA ARG A 163 -2.92 -34.69 12.79
C ARG A 163 -3.30 -33.46 13.62
N ALA A 164 -2.58 -33.25 14.71
CA ALA A 164 -2.75 -32.06 15.54
C ALA A 164 -1.43 -31.63 16.21
N ILE A 165 -1.26 -30.32 16.35
CA ILE A 165 -0.21 -29.71 17.17
C ILE A 165 -0.87 -29.28 18.48
N VAL A 166 -0.32 -29.78 19.61
CA VAL A 166 -0.69 -29.30 20.93
C VAL A 166 0.34 -28.27 21.38
N HIS A 167 -0.07 -27.02 21.39
CA HIS A 167 0.73 -25.89 21.83
C HIS A 167 0.50 -25.65 23.33
N PHE A 168 1.46 -26.03 24.16
CA PHE A 168 1.39 -25.81 25.58
C PHE A 168 2.40 -24.75 26.03
N TYR A 169 2.03 -23.97 27.05
CA TYR A 169 2.84 -22.86 27.50
C TYR A 169 2.75 -22.57 28.99
N ASN A 170 3.77 -21.91 29.50
CA ASN A 170 3.75 -21.14 30.74
C ASN A 170 4.73 -19.98 30.66
N SER A 171 4.43 -18.90 31.39
CA SER A 171 5.34 -17.76 31.44
C SER A 171 6.63 -18.05 32.18
N THR A 172 7.72 -17.51 31.62
CA THR A 172 9.09 -17.72 32.14
C THR A 172 9.80 -16.42 32.53
N SER A 173 9.21 -15.25 32.22
CA SER A 173 9.85 -13.95 32.38
C SER A 173 10.21 -13.61 33.82
N ILE A 174 11.23 -12.78 33.99
CA ILE A 174 11.69 -12.28 35.31
C ILE A 174 10.52 -11.63 36.05
N LEU A 175 9.75 -10.80 35.38
CA LEU A 175 8.64 -10.06 35.98
C LEU A 175 7.54 -11.02 36.46
N GLN A 176 7.11 -11.96 35.62
CA GLN A 176 6.01 -12.86 35.96
C GLN A 176 6.41 -13.89 37.02
N ARG A 177 7.64 -14.39 37.03
CA ARG A 177 8.16 -15.21 38.13
C ARG A 177 8.03 -14.48 39.48
N ARG A 178 8.36 -13.16 39.48
CA ARG A 178 8.32 -12.35 40.69
C ARG A 178 6.91 -12.00 41.15
N VAL A 179 6.06 -11.51 40.25
CA VAL A 179 4.78 -10.88 40.63
C VAL A 179 3.57 -11.80 40.49
N VAL A 180 3.58 -12.74 39.52
CA VAL A 180 2.48 -13.65 39.23
C VAL A 180 2.67 -14.97 39.95
N PHE A 181 3.74 -15.69 39.61
CA PHE A 181 4.01 -17.01 40.20
C PHE A 181 4.58 -16.94 41.63
N ARG A 182 5.32 -15.88 41.94
CA ARG A 182 6.07 -15.74 43.18
C ARG A 182 6.93 -16.96 43.45
N ALA A 183 7.60 -17.42 42.40
CA ALA A 183 8.34 -18.68 42.36
C ALA A 183 9.72 -18.46 41.74
N ASP A 184 10.65 -19.33 42.10
CA ASP A 184 12.00 -19.36 41.54
C ASP A 184 12.04 -20.03 40.15
N ARG A 185 13.20 -20.02 39.49
CA ARG A 185 13.41 -20.65 38.19
C ARG A 185 13.09 -22.15 38.20
N ALA A 186 13.46 -22.87 39.23
CA ALA A 186 13.26 -24.32 39.33
C ALA A 186 11.77 -24.67 39.38
N ALA A 187 10.99 -23.94 40.19
CA ALA A 187 9.55 -24.14 40.30
C ALA A 187 8.81 -23.79 38.98
N VAL A 188 9.21 -22.74 38.29
CA VAL A 188 8.60 -22.36 36.99
C VAL A 188 9.01 -23.33 35.88
N GLN A 189 10.24 -23.83 35.88
CA GLN A 189 10.65 -24.91 34.97
C GLN A 189 9.85 -26.19 35.22
N ALA A 190 9.55 -26.53 36.49
CA ALA A 190 8.75 -27.70 36.83
C ALA A 190 7.34 -27.63 36.19
N ILE A 191 6.72 -26.45 36.13
CA ILE A 191 5.44 -26.28 35.43
C ILE A 191 5.54 -26.72 33.95
N ALA A 192 6.59 -26.29 33.25
CA ALA A 192 6.84 -26.68 31.87
C ALA A 192 7.05 -28.19 31.70
N THR A 193 7.90 -28.77 32.54
CA THR A 193 8.24 -30.19 32.44
C THR A 193 7.09 -31.10 32.87
N ASP A 194 6.28 -30.71 33.85
CA ASP A 194 5.06 -31.44 34.23
C ASP A 194 4.01 -31.35 33.13
N GLY A 195 3.85 -30.20 32.49
CA GLY A 195 3.04 -30.03 31.31
C GLY A 195 3.47 -30.94 30.15
N ALA A 196 4.76 -30.99 29.86
CA ALA A 196 5.32 -31.88 28.83
C ALA A 196 5.04 -33.35 29.11
N ARG A 197 5.28 -33.83 30.35
CA ARG A 197 4.94 -35.21 30.76
C ARG A 197 3.46 -35.51 30.55
N LYS A 198 2.60 -34.58 30.97
CA LYS A 198 1.16 -34.74 30.82
C LYS A 198 0.76 -34.80 29.35
N CYS A 199 1.34 -33.99 28.46
CA CYS A 199 1.10 -34.06 27.03
C CYS A 199 1.48 -35.44 26.44
N VAL A 200 2.64 -35.98 26.81
CA VAL A 200 3.06 -37.31 26.37
C VAL A 200 2.10 -38.40 26.88
N GLU A 201 1.68 -38.33 28.16
CA GLU A 201 0.72 -39.26 28.75
C GLU A 201 -0.64 -39.23 28.01
N GLU A 202 -1.14 -38.05 27.69
CA GLU A 202 -2.42 -37.90 26.98
C GLU A 202 -2.33 -38.40 25.53
N ALA A 203 -1.25 -38.11 24.80
CA ALA A 203 -1.07 -38.53 23.42
C ALA A 203 -1.21 -40.07 23.25
N VAL A 204 -0.74 -40.83 24.21
CA VAL A 204 -0.84 -42.32 24.18
C VAL A 204 -2.31 -42.79 24.22
N LYS A 205 -3.23 -42.01 24.79
CA LYS A 205 -4.65 -42.37 24.86
C LYS A 205 -5.37 -42.24 23.52
N TYR A 206 -4.80 -41.47 22.58
CA TYR A 206 -5.38 -41.20 21.27
C TYR A 206 -4.46 -41.61 20.11
N PRO A 207 -4.18 -42.92 19.94
CA PRO A 207 -3.18 -43.42 18.99
C PRO A 207 -3.58 -43.23 17.53
N GLY A 208 -4.81 -42.84 17.24
CA GLY A 208 -5.31 -42.54 15.88
C GLY A 208 -4.89 -41.18 15.33
N THR A 209 -4.35 -40.30 16.16
CA THR A 209 -3.90 -38.96 15.81
C THR A 209 -2.38 -38.89 15.76
N GLN A 210 -1.83 -38.32 14.70
CA GLN A 210 -0.40 -37.99 14.66
C GLN A 210 -0.16 -36.70 15.44
N TRP A 211 0.46 -36.81 16.60
CA TRP A 211 0.71 -35.66 17.47
C TRP A 211 2.06 -35.03 17.19
N ARG A 212 2.08 -33.68 17.18
CA ARG A 212 3.27 -32.86 17.33
C ARG A 212 3.06 -31.91 18.50
N PHE A 213 4.16 -31.55 19.16
CA PHE A 213 4.12 -30.67 20.30
C PHE A 213 4.79 -29.35 20.00
N GLU A 214 4.19 -28.30 20.51
CA GLU A 214 4.76 -26.97 20.53
C GLU A 214 4.83 -26.48 21.96
N TYR A 215 5.97 -25.95 22.36
CA TYR A 215 6.16 -25.32 23.66
C TYR A 215 6.58 -23.86 23.50
N SER A 216 5.90 -22.96 24.24
CA SER A 216 6.27 -21.55 24.36
C SER A 216 6.73 -21.25 25.79
N PRO A 217 8.01 -20.83 26.00
CA PRO A 217 8.40 -20.06 27.18
C PRO A 217 7.81 -18.65 27.06
N GLU A 218 6.53 -18.48 27.42
CA GLU A 218 5.78 -17.26 27.23
C GLU A 218 6.52 -16.06 27.85
N SER A 219 6.39 -14.88 27.24
CA SER A 219 7.18 -13.70 27.56
C SER A 219 8.69 -13.94 27.43
N TYR A 220 9.08 -14.65 26.36
CA TYR A 220 10.48 -14.98 26.05
C TYR A 220 11.38 -13.74 26.06
N THR A 221 10.94 -12.63 25.49
CA THR A 221 11.71 -11.37 25.44
C THR A 221 11.98 -10.77 26.82
N GLY A 222 11.22 -11.13 27.84
CA GLY A 222 11.43 -10.74 29.25
C GLY A 222 12.10 -11.83 30.10
N THR A 223 12.60 -12.90 29.46
CA THR A 223 13.24 -14.04 30.09
C THR A 223 14.76 -14.01 29.86
N GLU A 224 15.54 -14.38 30.84
CA GLU A 224 16.99 -14.57 30.66
C GLU A 224 17.24 -15.68 29.63
N LEU A 225 18.07 -15.41 28.64
CA LEU A 225 18.24 -16.26 27.47
C LEU A 225 18.73 -17.67 27.82
N GLU A 226 19.70 -17.78 28.73
CA GLU A 226 20.18 -19.07 29.23
C GLU A 226 19.07 -19.86 29.96
N TYR A 227 18.18 -19.15 30.66
CA TYR A 227 17.07 -19.79 31.35
C TYR A 227 15.98 -20.24 30.37
N ALA A 228 15.67 -19.45 29.36
CA ALA A 228 14.74 -19.84 28.28
C ALA A 228 15.25 -21.13 27.59
N LYS A 229 16.54 -21.16 27.23
CA LYS A 229 17.19 -22.35 26.68
C LYS A 229 17.08 -23.57 27.64
N GLN A 230 17.40 -23.36 28.89
CA GLN A 230 17.35 -24.44 29.90
C GLN A 230 15.94 -25.05 30.00
N VAL A 231 14.90 -24.23 29.99
CA VAL A 231 13.51 -24.70 30.03
C VAL A 231 13.15 -25.46 28.76
N CYS A 232 13.50 -24.93 27.59
CA CYS A 232 13.25 -25.57 26.28
C CYS A 232 13.96 -26.93 26.21
N ASP A 233 15.23 -27.01 26.61
CA ASP A 233 15.98 -28.27 26.61
C ASP A 233 15.37 -29.29 27.57
N ALA A 234 14.93 -28.87 28.76
CA ALA A 234 14.28 -29.74 29.73
C ALA A 234 12.93 -30.30 29.24
N VAL A 235 12.17 -29.49 28.51
CA VAL A 235 10.96 -29.93 27.80
C VAL A 235 11.31 -30.90 26.67
N GLY A 236 12.33 -30.59 25.89
CA GLY A 236 12.83 -31.47 24.82
C GLY A 236 13.31 -32.83 25.30
N ASP A 237 13.91 -32.90 26.51
CA ASP A 237 14.31 -34.17 27.13
C ASP A 237 13.12 -35.09 27.45
N ILE A 238 11.95 -34.53 27.74
CA ILE A 238 10.72 -35.27 28.04
C ILE A 238 9.99 -35.67 26.76
N ILE A 239 9.81 -34.73 25.83
CA ILE A 239 9.14 -34.99 24.55
C ILE A 239 9.95 -35.94 23.66
N ALA A 240 11.29 -35.92 23.81
CA ALA A 240 12.24 -36.74 23.04
C ALA A 240 12.04 -36.64 21.52
N PRO A 241 12.07 -35.42 20.94
CA PRO A 241 11.82 -35.21 19.53
C PRO A 241 12.89 -35.87 18.65
N THR A 242 12.52 -36.15 17.40
CA THR A 242 13.42 -36.68 16.37
C THR A 242 13.36 -35.79 15.13
N PRO A 243 14.31 -35.87 14.20
CA PRO A 243 14.23 -35.13 12.93
C PRO A 243 12.95 -35.44 12.15
N ASP A 244 12.38 -36.64 12.25
CA ASP A 244 11.13 -37.03 11.58
C ASP A 244 9.87 -36.52 12.29
N ASN A 245 9.96 -36.29 13.61
CA ASN A 245 8.89 -35.70 14.42
C ASN A 245 9.46 -34.64 15.38
N PRO A 246 9.83 -33.47 14.83
CA PRO A 246 10.44 -32.41 15.61
C PRO A 246 9.43 -31.76 16.57
N ILE A 247 9.96 -31.24 17.70
CA ILE A 247 9.22 -30.33 18.57
C ILE A 247 9.28 -28.90 17.97
N ILE A 248 8.23 -28.11 18.17
CA ILE A 248 8.24 -26.68 17.90
C ILE A 248 8.59 -25.95 19.21
N PHE A 249 9.66 -25.16 19.20
CA PHE A 249 9.91 -24.17 20.24
C PHE A 249 9.55 -22.79 19.69
N ASN A 250 8.46 -22.23 20.21
CA ASN A 250 7.97 -20.92 19.81
C ASN A 250 8.48 -19.88 20.80
N LEU A 251 9.18 -18.87 20.31
CA LEU A 251 9.87 -17.85 21.10
C LEU A 251 9.12 -16.51 21.00
N PRO A 252 8.01 -16.32 21.78
CA PRO A 252 7.15 -15.18 21.56
C PRO A 252 7.74 -13.88 22.12
N ALA A 253 7.76 -12.85 21.29
CA ALA A 253 7.82 -11.48 21.77
C ALA A 253 6.41 -11.07 22.26
N THR A 254 5.96 -11.70 23.35
CA THR A 254 4.64 -11.49 23.96
C THR A 254 4.38 -10.01 24.23
N VAL A 255 5.44 -9.30 24.62
CA VAL A 255 5.54 -7.85 24.55
C VAL A 255 6.84 -7.52 23.82
N GLU A 256 6.78 -6.64 22.84
CA GLU A 256 7.94 -6.16 22.10
C GLU A 256 8.78 -5.24 22.98
N MET A 257 9.81 -5.77 23.64
CA MET A 257 10.58 -5.05 24.67
C MET A 257 11.83 -4.36 24.12
N ALA A 258 12.41 -4.88 23.03
CA ALA A 258 13.66 -4.40 22.43
C ALA A 258 13.50 -4.12 20.93
N THR A 259 14.56 -3.60 20.30
CA THR A 259 14.62 -3.42 18.85
C THR A 259 14.75 -4.76 18.12
N PRO A 260 14.30 -4.87 16.85
CA PRO A 260 14.30 -6.13 16.09
C PRO A 260 15.66 -6.83 16.00
N ASN A 261 16.76 -6.07 15.92
CA ASN A 261 18.11 -6.64 15.90
C ASN A 261 18.48 -7.36 17.20
N VAL A 262 17.99 -6.90 18.35
CA VAL A 262 18.21 -7.59 19.65
C VAL A 262 17.44 -8.90 19.67
N TYR A 263 16.20 -8.90 19.15
CA TYR A 263 15.41 -10.13 19.00
C TYR A 263 16.11 -11.11 18.05
N ALA A 264 16.58 -10.65 16.88
CA ALA A 264 17.32 -11.48 15.93
C ALA A 264 18.61 -12.08 16.54
N ASP A 265 19.39 -11.30 17.28
CA ASP A 265 20.57 -11.81 18.01
C ASP A 265 20.18 -12.93 18.98
N SER A 266 19.06 -12.79 19.70
CA SER A 266 18.57 -13.82 20.62
C SER A 266 18.14 -15.09 19.87
N ILE A 267 17.52 -14.95 18.70
CA ILE A 267 17.11 -16.09 17.86
C ILE A 267 18.32 -16.84 17.31
N GLU A 268 19.34 -16.12 16.79
CA GLU A 268 20.56 -16.77 16.31
C GLU A 268 21.27 -17.50 17.46
N TRP A 269 21.31 -16.89 18.64
CA TRP A 269 21.88 -17.53 19.81
C TRP A 269 21.11 -18.79 20.21
N MET A 270 19.78 -18.75 20.27
CA MET A 270 18.95 -19.92 20.55
C MET A 270 19.17 -21.01 19.51
N SER A 271 19.15 -20.64 18.22
CA SER A 271 19.38 -21.60 17.13
C SER A 271 20.75 -22.32 17.24
N ARG A 272 21.79 -21.64 17.72
CA ARG A 272 23.12 -22.22 17.91
C ARG A 272 23.28 -23.06 19.19
N ASN A 273 22.48 -22.78 20.22
CA ASN A 273 22.71 -23.31 21.56
C ASN A 273 21.65 -24.33 22.03
N LEU A 274 20.48 -24.40 21.43
CA LEU A 274 19.46 -25.40 21.74
C LEU A 274 20.02 -26.82 21.52
N ALA A 275 19.79 -27.70 22.48
CA ALA A 275 20.07 -29.11 22.30
C ALA A 275 19.16 -29.70 21.22
N ARG A 276 19.66 -30.67 20.45
CA ARG A 276 18.89 -31.37 19.40
C ARG A 276 18.31 -30.41 18.35
N ARG A 277 19.06 -29.39 17.95
CA ARG A 277 18.58 -28.37 16.98
C ARG A 277 18.02 -28.96 15.68
N ASP A 278 18.52 -30.13 15.25
CA ASP A 278 18.07 -30.90 14.10
C ASP A 278 16.67 -31.53 14.28
N SER A 279 16.19 -31.60 15.50
CA SER A 279 14.88 -32.13 15.89
C SER A 279 13.96 -31.02 16.44
N VAL A 280 14.29 -29.74 16.15
CA VAL A 280 13.56 -28.56 16.60
C VAL A 280 13.16 -27.71 15.42
N ILE A 281 11.87 -27.35 15.34
CA ILE A 281 11.36 -26.24 14.54
C ILE A 281 11.36 -25.00 15.43
N LEU A 282 12.17 -24.01 15.09
CA LEU A 282 12.26 -22.75 15.83
C LEU A 282 11.24 -21.77 15.29
N SER A 283 10.23 -21.43 16.07
CA SER A 283 9.11 -20.57 15.68
C SER A 283 9.20 -19.19 16.32
N LEU A 284 8.72 -18.19 15.59
CA LEU A 284 8.61 -16.79 16.01
C LEU A 284 7.16 -16.40 16.15
N HIS A 285 6.86 -15.64 17.22
CA HIS A 285 5.51 -15.08 17.46
C HIS A 285 5.65 -13.65 18.02
N PRO A 286 6.02 -12.66 17.19
CA PRO A 286 6.14 -11.29 17.68
C PRO A 286 4.81 -10.56 17.66
N HIS A 287 4.51 -9.86 18.79
CA HIS A 287 3.52 -8.80 18.85
C HIS A 287 4.10 -7.47 18.38
N ASN A 288 3.25 -6.46 18.18
CA ASN A 288 3.57 -5.22 17.48
C ASN A 288 3.58 -3.98 18.41
N ASP A 289 3.94 -4.16 19.69
CA ASP A 289 3.88 -3.10 20.71
C ASP A 289 4.72 -1.87 20.38
N ARG A 290 5.80 -2.05 19.64
CA ARG A 290 6.70 -0.98 19.17
C ARG A 290 6.47 -0.58 17.71
N GLY A 291 5.53 -1.24 17.01
CA GLY A 291 5.31 -1.08 15.57
C GLY A 291 6.39 -1.74 14.70
N THR A 292 7.15 -2.70 15.26
CA THR A 292 8.29 -3.32 14.55
C THR A 292 8.18 -4.84 14.42
N ALA A 293 7.00 -5.44 14.64
CA ALA A 293 6.81 -6.88 14.59
C ALA A 293 7.22 -7.51 13.25
N VAL A 294 6.90 -6.86 12.12
CA VAL A 294 7.31 -7.34 10.78
C VAL A 294 8.83 -7.41 10.68
N ALA A 295 9.53 -6.33 11.06
CA ALA A 295 10.99 -6.32 11.06
C ALA A 295 11.58 -7.36 12.03
N ALA A 296 10.95 -7.56 13.21
CA ALA A 296 11.39 -8.58 14.16
C ALA A 296 11.25 -9.99 13.59
N ALA A 297 10.15 -10.29 12.87
CA ALA A 297 9.94 -11.57 12.23
C ALA A 297 10.92 -11.80 11.06
N GLU A 298 11.11 -10.82 10.19
CA GLU A 298 12.05 -10.93 9.06
C GLU A 298 13.48 -11.15 9.53
N LEU A 299 13.97 -10.32 10.47
CA LEU A 299 15.32 -10.46 10.99
C LEU A 299 15.49 -11.73 11.84
N GLY A 300 14.47 -12.16 12.60
CA GLY A 300 14.46 -13.42 13.32
C GLY A 300 14.50 -14.63 12.39
N TYR A 301 13.81 -14.56 11.25
CA TYR A 301 13.88 -15.60 10.22
C TYR A 301 15.27 -15.65 9.56
N GLN A 302 15.86 -14.52 9.22
CA GLN A 302 17.27 -14.47 8.81
C GLN A 302 18.22 -15.03 9.86
N ALA A 303 17.91 -14.83 11.14
CA ALA A 303 18.71 -15.31 12.28
C ALA A 303 18.63 -16.83 12.50
N GLY A 304 17.79 -17.53 11.75
CA GLY A 304 17.77 -19.01 11.76
C GLY A 304 16.52 -19.62 12.39
N ALA A 305 15.43 -18.87 12.50
CA ALA A 305 14.11 -19.46 12.74
C ALA A 305 13.64 -20.22 11.49
N ASP A 306 12.71 -21.16 11.70
CA ASP A 306 12.15 -22.02 10.66
C ASP A 306 10.69 -21.67 10.34
N ARG A 307 9.97 -21.07 11.32
CA ARG A 307 8.52 -20.88 11.31
C ARG A 307 8.14 -19.52 11.86
N ILE A 308 7.01 -18.98 11.40
CA ILE A 308 6.43 -17.73 11.90
C ILE A 308 4.94 -17.92 12.15
N GLU A 309 4.48 -17.49 13.32
CA GLU A 309 3.08 -17.36 13.68
C GLU A 309 2.63 -15.92 13.62
N GLY A 310 1.41 -15.68 13.13
CA GLY A 310 0.85 -14.35 13.05
C GLY A 310 -0.62 -14.35 12.63
N CYS A 311 -1.16 -13.16 12.39
CA CYS A 311 -2.53 -12.99 11.93
C CYS A 311 -2.58 -12.21 10.62
N LEU A 312 -3.61 -12.46 9.81
CA LEU A 312 -3.92 -11.64 8.66
C LEU A 312 -4.18 -10.20 9.13
N PHE A 313 -3.56 -9.24 8.45
CA PHE A 313 -3.60 -7.80 8.76
C PHE A 313 -3.15 -7.43 10.18
N GLY A 314 -2.52 -8.36 10.91
CA GLY A 314 -1.90 -8.07 12.20
C GLY A 314 -2.87 -7.92 13.37
N ASN A 315 -4.06 -8.54 13.32
CA ASN A 315 -5.00 -8.52 14.44
C ASN A 315 -4.45 -9.28 15.67
N GLY A 316 -4.81 -8.84 16.88
CA GLY A 316 -4.40 -9.50 18.13
C GLY A 316 -4.39 -8.56 19.32
N GLU A 317 -3.90 -9.07 20.43
CA GLU A 317 -3.82 -8.34 21.71
C GLU A 317 -3.05 -7.02 21.60
N ARG A 318 -3.52 -5.99 22.29
CA ARG A 318 -2.93 -4.63 22.38
C ARG A 318 -2.79 -3.99 20.99
N THR A 319 -1.62 -4.09 20.37
CA THR A 319 -1.29 -3.53 19.05
C THR A 319 -1.31 -4.59 17.94
N GLY A 320 -1.63 -5.83 18.27
CA GLY A 320 -1.76 -6.94 17.35
C GLY A 320 -0.54 -7.87 17.27
N ASN A 321 -0.72 -8.94 16.52
CA ASN A 321 0.31 -9.88 16.11
C ASN A 321 1.09 -9.35 14.90
N VAL A 322 2.18 -10.02 14.55
CA VAL A 322 2.83 -9.76 13.26
C VAL A 322 1.86 -10.01 12.10
N CYS A 323 1.90 -9.13 11.12
CA CYS A 323 1.03 -9.20 9.96
C CYS A 323 1.52 -10.20 8.92
N LEU A 324 0.80 -11.31 8.72
CA LEU A 324 1.13 -12.34 7.73
C LEU A 324 1.00 -11.82 6.29
N VAL A 325 0.03 -10.93 6.01
CA VAL A 325 -0.13 -10.30 4.70
C VAL A 325 1.11 -9.48 4.34
N THR A 326 1.59 -8.65 5.26
CA THR A 326 2.78 -7.83 5.03
C THR A 326 4.02 -8.70 4.83
N LEU A 327 4.22 -9.71 5.67
CA LEU A 327 5.37 -10.63 5.54
C LEU A 327 5.35 -11.39 4.22
N GLY A 328 4.20 -11.96 3.83
CA GLY A 328 4.07 -12.71 2.58
C GLY A 328 4.34 -11.83 1.36
N LEU A 329 3.76 -10.63 1.32
CA LEU A 329 3.95 -9.72 0.19
C LEU A 329 5.32 -9.02 0.18
N ASN A 330 5.99 -8.90 1.33
CA ASN A 330 7.41 -8.51 1.36
C ASN A 330 8.30 -9.55 0.67
N LEU A 331 8.06 -10.84 0.88
CA LEU A 331 8.76 -11.93 0.16
C LEU A 331 8.45 -11.86 -1.34
N PHE A 332 7.17 -11.80 -1.71
CA PHE A 332 6.70 -11.72 -3.08
C PHE A 332 7.34 -10.56 -3.84
N SER A 333 7.36 -9.35 -3.25
CA SER A 333 7.97 -8.15 -3.87
C SER A 333 9.49 -8.26 -4.10
N ARG A 334 10.12 -9.32 -3.61
CA ARG A 334 11.55 -9.62 -3.77
C ARG A 334 11.81 -10.93 -4.51
N GLY A 335 10.79 -11.48 -5.19
CA GLY A 335 10.92 -12.68 -6.00
C GLY A 335 11.01 -13.97 -5.19
N VAL A 336 10.55 -13.96 -3.95
CA VAL A 336 10.44 -15.17 -3.12
C VAL A 336 8.96 -15.54 -3.01
N ASP A 337 8.60 -16.72 -3.52
CA ASP A 337 7.24 -17.25 -3.42
C ASP A 337 6.84 -17.41 -1.94
N PRO A 338 5.83 -16.68 -1.44
CA PRO A 338 5.35 -16.81 -0.08
C PRO A 338 4.63 -18.13 0.19
N GLN A 339 4.28 -18.91 -0.84
CA GLN A 339 3.47 -20.14 -0.79
C GLN A 339 2.06 -19.93 -0.21
N ILE A 340 1.62 -18.69 -0.12
CA ILE A 340 0.29 -18.26 0.30
C ILE A 340 -0.28 -17.37 -0.81
N ASP A 341 -1.52 -17.61 -1.17
CA ASP A 341 -2.21 -16.89 -2.24
C ASP A 341 -2.82 -15.58 -1.72
N PHE A 342 -2.30 -14.45 -2.19
CA PHE A 342 -2.79 -13.10 -1.96
C PHE A 342 -3.41 -12.46 -3.21
N SER A 343 -3.64 -13.23 -4.27
CA SER A 343 -4.10 -12.70 -5.57
C SER A 343 -5.45 -11.98 -5.55
N ASN A 344 -6.23 -12.13 -4.48
CA ASN A 344 -7.48 -11.40 -4.27
C ASN A 344 -7.49 -10.75 -2.88
N ILE A 345 -6.65 -9.74 -2.70
CA ILE A 345 -6.47 -9.07 -1.40
C ILE A 345 -7.75 -8.44 -0.85
N ASP A 346 -8.65 -8.00 -1.72
CA ASP A 346 -9.92 -7.38 -1.31
C ASP A 346 -10.91 -8.39 -0.76
N GLU A 347 -10.99 -9.60 -1.32
CA GLU A 347 -11.81 -10.68 -0.75
C GLU A 347 -11.26 -11.12 0.62
N ILE A 348 -9.93 -11.27 0.71
CA ILE A 348 -9.24 -11.62 1.96
C ILE A 348 -9.56 -10.57 3.02
N ARG A 349 -9.35 -9.28 2.71
CA ARG A 349 -9.62 -8.17 3.62
C ARG A 349 -11.07 -8.13 4.10
N ARG A 350 -12.03 -8.16 3.16
CA ARG A 350 -13.48 -8.13 3.50
C ARG A 350 -13.89 -9.31 4.37
N THR A 351 -13.30 -10.49 4.13
CA THR A 351 -13.57 -11.67 4.95
C THR A 351 -13.02 -11.50 6.36
N VAL A 352 -11.79 -10.99 6.48
CA VAL A 352 -11.17 -10.71 7.79
C VAL A 352 -11.94 -9.62 8.54
N GLU A 353 -12.32 -8.51 7.89
CA GLU A 353 -13.13 -7.45 8.48
C GLU A 353 -14.50 -7.97 8.96
N TYR A 354 -15.14 -8.82 8.15
CA TYR A 354 -16.40 -9.47 8.55
C TYR A 354 -16.21 -10.40 9.75
N CYS A 355 -15.16 -11.20 9.78
CA CYS A 355 -14.92 -12.14 10.88
C CYS A 355 -14.52 -11.43 12.17
N ASN A 356 -13.66 -10.45 12.09
CA ASN A 356 -13.13 -9.68 13.22
C ASN A 356 -14.08 -8.57 13.70
N GLN A 357 -15.01 -8.11 12.86
CA GLN A 357 -15.84 -6.92 13.10
C GLN A 357 -14.99 -5.66 13.39
N LEU A 358 -13.81 -5.59 12.79
CA LEU A 358 -12.86 -4.48 12.86
C LEU A 358 -12.40 -4.14 11.45
N PRO A 359 -12.29 -2.83 11.09
CA PRO A 359 -11.78 -2.42 9.79
C PRO A 359 -10.25 -2.59 9.71
N VAL A 360 -9.76 -2.91 8.52
CA VAL A 360 -8.34 -2.82 8.19
C VAL A 360 -8.00 -1.37 7.88
N HIS A 361 -6.89 -0.88 8.42
CA HIS A 361 -6.47 0.51 8.25
C HIS A 361 -6.23 0.84 6.76
N GLU A 362 -6.73 2.01 6.30
CA GLU A 362 -6.66 2.45 4.90
C GLU A 362 -5.24 2.52 4.32
N ARG A 363 -4.22 2.67 5.16
CA ARG A 363 -2.81 2.67 4.79
C ARG A 363 -2.07 1.40 5.25
N HIS A 364 -2.81 0.32 5.50
CA HIS A 364 -2.18 -0.97 5.78
C HIS A 364 -1.31 -1.40 4.60
N PRO A 365 -0.05 -1.85 4.80
CA PRO A 365 0.81 -2.28 3.71
C PRO A 365 0.10 -3.28 2.78
N TYR A 366 0.14 -3.04 1.47
CA TYR A 366 -0.47 -3.82 0.39
C TYR A 366 -2.00 -3.94 0.42
N GLY A 367 -2.64 -3.97 1.57
CA GLY A 367 -4.08 -4.27 1.69
C GLY A 367 -4.99 -3.07 1.91
N GLY A 368 -4.46 -1.91 2.29
CA GLY A 368 -5.24 -0.70 2.54
C GLY A 368 -5.77 -0.04 1.25
N ASP A 369 -6.86 0.73 1.36
CA ASP A 369 -7.49 1.36 0.19
C ASP A 369 -6.63 2.45 -0.46
N LEU A 370 -5.72 3.07 0.29
CA LEU A 370 -4.91 4.20 -0.17
C LEU A 370 -3.47 3.82 -0.57
N VAL A 371 -3.09 2.53 -0.49
CA VAL A 371 -1.68 2.14 -0.66
C VAL A 371 -1.21 2.11 -2.12
N TYR A 372 -2.15 2.01 -3.07
CA TYR A 372 -1.86 2.09 -4.50
C TYR A 372 -2.29 3.43 -5.11
N THR A 373 -2.53 4.44 -4.29
CA THR A 373 -2.99 5.77 -4.71
C THR A 373 -1.85 6.77 -4.65
N ALA A 374 -1.66 7.52 -5.73
CA ALA A 374 -0.71 8.63 -5.79
C ALA A 374 -1.45 9.96 -5.90
N PHE A 375 -1.23 10.88 -4.95
CA PHE A 375 -1.82 12.22 -4.95
C PHE A 375 -0.90 13.29 -5.58
N SER A 376 0.42 13.10 -5.51
CA SER A 376 1.38 14.01 -6.11
C SER A 376 1.44 13.84 -7.63
N GLY A 377 1.27 14.92 -8.38
CA GLY A 377 1.33 14.88 -9.84
C GLY A 377 2.67 14.41 -10.42
N SER A 378 3.78 14.64 -9.70
CA SER A 378 5.09 14.11 -10.11
C SER A 378 5.18 12.60 -9.93
N HIS A 379 4.54 12.05 -8.88
CA HIS A 379 4.48 10.60 -8.69
C HIS A 379 3.58 9.94 -9.75
N GLN A 380 2.43 10.54 -10.05
CA GLN A 380 1.52 10.07 -11.09
C GLN A 380 2.20 10.05 -12.48
N ASP A 381 2.92 11.12 -12.85
CA ASP A 381 3.70 11.19 -14.08
C ASP A 381 4.78 10.10 -14.15
N ALA A 382 5.46 9.85 -13.04
CA ALA A 382 6.50 8.82 -12.97
C ALA A 382 5.92 7.40 -13.08
N ILE A 383 4.79 7.11 -12.41
CA ILE A 383 4.09 5.82 -12.53
C ILE A 383 3.68 5.59 -14.00
N ASN A 384 3.07 6.59 -14.63
CA ASN A 384 2.63 6.49 -16.01
C ASN A 384 3.79 6.18 -16.98
N LYS A 385 4.92 6.89 -16.83
CA LYS A 385 6.14 6.62 -17.60
C LYS A 385 6.72 5.24 -17.35
N GLY A 386 6.64 4.76 -16.10
CA GLY A 386 7.07 3.40 -15.75
C GLY A 386 6.22 2.35 -16.47
N LEU A 387 4.90 2.49 -16.46
CA LEU A 387 3.98 1.60 -17.16
C LEU A 387 4.17 1.63 -18.67
N ASP A 388 4.41 2.81 -19.26
CA ASP A 388 4.70 2.91 -20.69
C ASP A 388 6.06 2.29 -21.04
N GLN A 389 7.07 2.43 -20.17
CA GLN A 389 8.39 1.81 -20.38
C GLN A 389 8.31 0.28 -20.32
N MET A 390 7.52 -0.30 -19.41
CA MET A 390 7.35 -1.76 -19.35
C MET A 390 6.77 -2.33 -20.65
N LYS A 391 5.87 -1.62 -21.35
CA LYS A 391 5.39 -2.03 -22.67
C LYS A 391 6.51 -2.03 -23.70
N VAL A 392 7.37 -0.99 -23.69
CA VAL A 392 8.53 -0.90 -24.59
C VAL A 392 9.51 -2.06 -24.32
N ASP A 393 9.73 -2.40 -23.06
CA ASP A 393 10.64 -3.48 -22.66
C ASP A 393 10.07 -4.86 -23.06
N ALA A 394 8.74 -5.05 -22.95
CA ALA A 394 8.06 -6.25 -23.40
C ALA A 394 8.15 -6.42 -24.91
N ASP A 395 7.86 -5.37 -25.69
CA ASP A 395 8.00 -5.36 -27.14
C ASP A 395 9.45 -5.67 -27.58
N ALA A 396 10.44 -5.12 -26.88
CA ALA A 396 11.85 -5.34 -27.16
C ALA A 396 12.33 -6.77 -26.82
N ALA A 397 11.68 -7.41 -25.84
CA ALA A 397 11.96 -8.79 -25.42
C ALA A 397 11.11 -9.83 -26.16
N ASP A 398 10.15 -9.42 -27.01
CA ASP A 398 9.17 -10.28 -27.69
C ASP A 398 8.40 -11.17 -26.69
N THR A 399 7.89 -10.55 -25.60
CA THR A 399 7.18 -11.21 -24.51
C THR A 399 5.97 -10.38 -24.06
N ASP A 400 5.11 -10.95 -23.22
CA ASP A 400 3.99 -10.23 -22.62
C ASP A 400 4.47 -9.28 -21.52
N VAL A 401 3.72 -8.20 -21.28
CA VAL A 401 4.05 -7.17 -20.24
C VAL A 401 4.09 -7.78 -18.84
N GLU A 402 3.30 -8.81 -18.61
CA GLU A 402 3.24 -9.58 -17.36
C GLU A 402 4.51 -10.40 -17.09
N ASP A 403 5.30 -10.71 -18.12
CA ASP A 403 6.55 -11.49 -18.01
C ASP A 403 7.81 -10.60 -17.84
N VAL A 404 7.66 -9.28 -17.93
CA VAL A 404 8.75 -8.33 -17.72
C VAL A 404 8.93 -8.03 -16.23
N LEU A 405 10.18 -7.85 -15.78
CA LEU A 405 10.45 -7.45 -14.40
C LEU A 405 9.73 -6.15 -14.03
N TRP A 406 9.02 -6.16 -12.90
CA TRP A 406 8.32 -4.99 -12.40
C TRP A 406 9.27 -3.84 -12.04
N GLN A 407 9.16 -2.69 -12.72
CA GLN A 407 10.03 -1.52 -12.55
C GLN A 407 9.25 -0.20 -12.58
N VAL A 408 8.05 -0.18 -12.02
CA VAL A 408 7.24 1.04 -11.96
C VAL A 408 7.61 1.84 -10.70
N PRO A 409 8.01 3.11 -10.84
CA PRO A 409 8.32 3.95 -9.69
C PRO A 409 7.13 4.08 -8.73
N TYR A 410 7.40 4.17 -7.42
CA TYR A 410 6.43 4.35 -6.32
C TYR A 410 5.45 3.18 -6.09
N LEU A 411 5.44 2.16 -6.91
CA LEU A 411 4.63 0.95 -6.72
C LEU A 411 5.54 -0.24 -6.45
N PRO A 412 5.57 -0.77 -5.21
CA PRO A 412 6.47 -1.88 -4.85
C PRO A 412 6.12 -3.20 -5.54
N ILE A 413 4.86 -3.37 -5.95
CA ILE A 413 4.34 -4.51 -6.72
C ILE A 413 3.34 -4.00 -7.76
N ASP A 414 3.01 -4.84 -8.75
CA ASP A 414 1.86 -4.60 -9.61
C ASP A 414 0.56 -4.79 -8.81
N PRO A 415 -0.30 -3.77 -8.71
CA PRO A 415 -1.61 -3.93 -8.06
C PRO A 415 -2.46 -5.06 -8.63
N LYS A 416 -2.29 -5.43 -9.91
CA LYS A 416 -2.99 -6.54 -10.54
C LYS A 416 -2.65 -7.89 -9.91
N ASP A 417 -1.42 -8.08 -9.43
CA ASP A 417 -0.99 -9.33 -8.79
C ASP A 417 -1.76 -9.65 -7.51
N VAL A 418 -2.34 -8.62 -6.90
CA VAL A 418 -3.21 -8.75 -5.71
C VAL A 418 -4.69 -8.51 -6.01
N GLY A 419 -5.08 -8.55 -7.29
CA GLY A 419 -6.47 -8.41 -7.74
C GLY A 419 -6.99 -6.98 -7.74
N ARG A 420 -6.11 -5.98 -7.70
CA ARG A 420 -6.46 -4.56 -7.78
C ARG A 420 -6.26 -3.99 -9.17
N THR A 421 -6.91 -2.87 -9.45
CA THR A 421 -6.76 -2.16 -10.73
C THR A 421 -6.06 -0.82 -10.55
N TYR A 422 -5.43 -0.34 -11.62
CA TYR A 422 -4.76 0.97 -11.63
C TYR A 422 -5.73 2.15 -11.60
N GLU A 423 -6.99 1.95 -11.92
CA GLU A 423 -8.02 3.00 -11.93
C GLU A 423 -8.21 3.62 -10.54
N ALA A 424 -7.94 2.86 -9.48
CA ALA A 424 -7.96 3.34 -8.11
C ALA A 424 -6.66 4.05 -7.68
N VAL A 425 -5.61 4.05 -8.52
CA VAL A 425 -4.28 4.50 -8.13
C VAL A 425 -4.12 6.02 -8.22
N ILE A 426 -4.86 6.68 -9.13
CA ILE A 426 -4.73 8.12 -9.37
C ILE A 426 -5.98 8.84 -8.89
N ARG A 427 -5.83 9.62 -7.81
CA ARG A 427 -6.85 10.52 -7.27
C ARG A 427 -6.36 11.96 -7.37
N VAL A 428 -7.27 12.88 -7.68
CA VAL A 428 -6.95 14.29 -7.80
C VAL A 428 -7.58 15.07 -6.64
N ASN A 429 -6.75 15.82 -5.94
CA ASN A 429 -7.17 16.74 -4.88
C ASN A 429 -6.42 18.07 -5.02
N SER A 430 -6.59 18.99 -4.08
CA SER A 430 -5.93 20.30 -4.08
C SER A 430 -4.38 20.25 -4.14
N GLN A 431 -3.78 19.11 -3.76
CA GLN A 431 -2.33 18.88 -3.83
C GLN A 431 -1.87 18.18 -5.11
N SER A 432 -2.82 17.75 -5.95
CA SER A 432 -2.51 17.07 -7.20
C SER A 432 -2.15 18.10 -8.26
N GLY A 433 -0.95 18.03 -8.77
CA GLY A 433 -0.49 18.93 -9.84
C GLY A 433 -1.04 18.53 -11.23
N LYS A 434 -0.57 19.25 -12.26
CA LYS A 434 -0.98 19.06 -13.67
C LYS A 434 -0.89 17.62 -14.21
N GLY A 435 -0.04 16.77 -13.64
CA GLY A 435 0.16 15.39 -14.11
C GLY A 435 -1.08 14.50 -13.90
N GLY A 436 -1.75 14.62 -12.75
CA GLY A 436 -2.97 13.85 -12.45
C GLY A 436 -4.15 14.26 -13.32
N VAL A 437 -4.33 15.57 -13.50
CA VAL A 437 -5.37 16.12 -14.38
C VAL A 437 -5.14 15.67 -15.84
N ALA A 438 -3.90 15.76 -16.32
CA ALA A 438 -3.56 15.35 -17.68
C ALA A 438 -3.77 13.86 -17.93
N TYR A 439 -3.46 13.03 -16.93
CA TYR A 439 -3.68 11.58 -17.01
C TYR A 439 -5.17 11.23 -17.15
N ILE A 440 -6.02 11.75 -16.25
CA ILE A 440 -7.47 11.48 -16.29
C ILE A 440 -8.08 11.95 -17.61
N MET A 441 -7.73 13.16 -18.08
CA MET A 441 -8.23 13.68 -19.35
C MET A 441 -7.80 12.80 -20.54
N LYS A 442 -6.59 12.22 -20.49
CA LYS A 442 -6.11 11.31 -21.54
C LYS A 442 -6.75 9.93 -21.44
N ALA A 443 -6.77 9.33 -20.23
CA ALA A 443 -7.22 7.95 -20.02
C ALA A 443 -8.75 7.80 -20.19
N ASP A 444 -9.53 8.71 -19.60
CA ASP A 444 -10.99 8.57 -19.53
C ASP A 444 -11.70 9.27 -20.70
N HIS A 445 -11.08 10.34 -21.26
CA HIS A 445 -11.71 11.18 -22.28
C HIS A 445 -10.92 11.24 -23.59
N GLY A 446 -9.78 10.56 -23.71
CA GLY A 446 -8.96 10.54 -24.92
C GLY A 446 -8.32 11.89 -25.28
N LEU A 447 -8.19 12.83 -24.32
CA LEU A 447 -7.70 14.17 -24.56
C LEU A 447 -6.24 14.34 -24.17
N ALA A 448 -5.34 14.35 -25.15
CA ALA A 448 -3.91 14.63 -24.94
C ALA A 448 -3.67 16.16 -24.88
N LEU A 449 -3.92 16.76 -23.73
CA LEU A 449 -3.83 18.21 -23.55
C LEU A 449 -2.40 18.73 -23.77
N PRO A 450 -2.19 19.84 -24.53
CA PRO A 450 -0.89 20.51 -24.61
C PRO A 450 -0.39 20.96 -23.23
N ARG A 451 0.94 20.95 -23.01
CA ARG A 451 1.55 21.21 -21.70
C ARG A 451 1.10 22.52 -21.03
N ARG A 452 0.91 23.58 -21.80
CA ARG A 452 0.46 24.88 -21.27
C ARG A 452 -1.01 24.84 -20.87
N LEU A 453 -1.85 24.14 -21.65
CA LEU A 453 -3.25 23.90 -21.33
C LEU A 453 -3.39 23.01 -20.08
N GLN A 454 -2.53 21.98 -19.91
CA GLN A 454 -2.48 21.20 -18.66
C GLN A 454 -2.25 22.07 -17.42
N ILE A 455 -1.37 23.07 -17.53
CA ILE A 455 -1.07 24.01 -16.44
C ILE A 455 -2.28 24.91 -16.16
N GLU A 456 -2.94 25.43 -17.21
CA GLU A 456 -4.11 26.28 -17.08
C GLU A 456 -5.28 25.51 -16.46
N PHE A 457 -5.59 24.34 -17.00
CA PHE A 457 -6.72 23.54 -16.52
C PHE A 457 -6.48 23.00 -15.11
N SER A 458 -5.24 22.63 -14.74
CA SER A 458 -4.92 22.26 -13.37
C SER A 458 -5.25 23.34 -12.34
N ARG A 459 -5.12 24.62 -12.71
CA ARG A 459 -5.51 25.74 -11.83
C ARG A 459 -7.02 25.82 -11.67
N VAL A 460 -7.78 25.54 -12.72
CA VAL A 460 -9.25 25.48 -12.66
C VAL A 460 -9.68 24.38 -11.67
N ILE A 461 -9.12 23.20 -11.82
CA ILE A 461 -9.40 22.05 -10.92
C ILE A 461 -8.98 22.35 -9.48
N GLN A 462 -7.83 22.99 -9.29
CA GLN A 462 -7.35 23.37 -7.96
C GLN A 462 -8.32 24.37 -7.29
N GLN A 463 -8.84 25.35 -8.02
CA GLN A 463 -9.83 26.30 -7.51
C GLN A 463 -11.14 25.60 -7.09
N ILE A 464 -11.59 24.61 -7.86
CA ILE A 464 -12.77 23.80 -7.52
C ILE A 464 -12.52 22.99 -6.25
N ALA A 465 -11.36 22.33 -6.16
CA ALA A 465 -10.98 21.55 -4.98
C ALA A 465 -10.86 22.41 -3.69
N GLU A 466 -10.41 23.65 -3.80
CA GLU A 466 -10.28 24.61 -2.70
C GLU A 466 -11.62 25.29 -2.33
N GLY A 467 -12.53 25.42 -3.29
CA GLY A 467 -13.84 26.09 -3.13
C GLY A 467 -14.98 25.23 -2.63
N GLY A 468 -14.74 23.94 -2.33
CA GLY A 468 -15.75 23.00 -1.80
C GLY A 468 -16.40 23.47 -0.48
N SER A 469 -17.64 23.05 -0.23
CA SER A 469 -18.59 23.59 0.77
C SER A 469 -18.15 23.59 2.24
N ALA A 470 -16.91 23.23 2.57
CA ALA A 470 -16.39 23.16 3.95
C ALA A 470 -15.04 23.86 4.17
N GLY A 471 -14.44 24.51 3.14
CA GLY A 471 -13.09 25.10 3.30
C GLY A 471 -11.95 24.09 3.54
N GLU A 472 -12.22 22.82 3.41
CA GLU A 472 -11.26 21.72 3.46
C GLU A 472 -11.12 21.16 2.06
N GLY A 473 -9.90 21.15 1.51
CA GLY A 473 -9.61 20.70 0.16
C GLY A 473 -10.18 19.31 -0.13
N GLY A 474 -11.12 19.22 -1.08
CA GLY A 474 -11.83 18.01 -1.46
C GLY A 474 -11.14 17.25 -2.61
N GLU A 475 -11.50 15.99 -2.78
CA GLU A 475 -11.17 15.20 -3.97
C GLU A 475 -12.10 15.63 -5.12
N VAL A 476 -11.54 15.81 -6.33
CA VAL A 476 -12.31 16.08 -7.55
C VAL A 476 -12.40 14.78 -8.35
N SER A 477 -13.61 14.28 -8.53
CA SER A 477 -13.86 13.06 -9.30
C SER A 477 -13.58 13.27 -10.80
N PRO A 478 -13.31 12.19 -11.56
CA PRO A 478 -13.17 12.26 -13.02
C PRO A 478 -14.37 12.92 -13.71
N LYS A 479 -15.59 12.65 -13.19
CA LYS A 479 -16.82 13.27 -13.71
C LYS A 479 -16.86 14.78 -13.48
N GLU A 480 -16.56 15.24 -12.26
CA GLU A 480 -16.51 16.68 -11.95
C GLU A 480 -15.42 17.39 -12.75
N MET A 481 -14.30 16.71 -13.01
CA MET A 481 -13.23 17.22 -13.84
C MET A 481 -13.67 17.38 -15.30
N TRP A 482 -14.41 16.42 -15.84
CA TRP A 482 -14.99 16.52 -17.19
C TRP A 482 -16.04 17.61 -17.27
N ASP A 483 -16.92 17.72 -16.28
CA ASP A 483 -17.93 18.76 -16.21
C ASP A 483 -17.27 20.16 -16.20
N ALA A 484 -16.23 20.34 -15.38
CA ALA A 484 -15.44 21.57 -15.32
C ALA A 484 -14.72 21.89 -16.65
N PHE A 485 -14.13 20.86 -17.29
CA PHE A 485 -13.50 21.02 -18.60
C PHE A 485 -14.50 21.42 -19.66
N SER A 486 -15.67 20.78 -19.68
CA SER A 486 -16.74 21.06 -20.63
C SER A 486 -17.30 22.46 -20.45
N GLU A 487 -17.53 22.90 -19.22
CA GLU A 487 -18.00 24.23 -18.89
C GLU A 487 -17.00 25.32 -19.28
N GLU A 488 -15.71 25.08 -19.01
CA GLU A 488 -14.67 26.07 -19.26
C GLU A 488 -14.30 26.19 -20.75
N TYR A 489 -14.18 25.07 -21.48
CA TYR A 489 -13.62 25.06 -22.84
C TYR A 489 -14.60 24.69 -23.93
N LEU A 490 -15.65 23.90 -23.68
CA LEU A 490 -16.55 23.39 -24.70
C LEU A 490 -17.92 24.08 -24.74
N ALA A 491 -18.41 24.57 -23.61
CA ALA A 491 -19.71 25.24 -23.48
C ALA A 491 -19.77 26.73 -23.77
N PRO A 492 -18.65 27.49 -23.89
CA PRO A 492 -18.75 28.93 -24.21
C PRO A 492 -19.33 29.16 -25.59
N VAL A 493 -20.54 29.73 -25.67
CA VAL A 493 -21.29 29.97 -26.94
C VAL A 493 -21.51 31.44 -27.26
N LEU A 494 -21.15 32.34 -26.35
CA LEU A 494 -21.31 33.78 -26.55
C LEU A 494 -19.95 34.50 -26.35
N PRO A 495 -19.69 35.56 -27.10
CA PRO A 495 -20.57 36.23 -28.07
C PRO A 495 -20.67 35.56 -29.44
N LEU A 496 -19.85 34.53 -29.72
CA LEU A 496 -19.69 33.95 -31.04
C LEU A 496 -20.16 32.48 -31.07
N GLU A 497 -21.12 32.19 -31.97
CA GLU A 497 -21.55 30.83 -32.28
C GLU A 497 -21.35 30.56 -33.77
N ARG A 498 -20.74 29.42 -34.10
CA ARG A 498 -20.56 28.99 -35.49
C ARG A 498 -21.71 28.07 -35.89
N ILE A 499 -22.43 28.42 -36.97
CA ILE A 499 -23.58 27.66 -37.45
C ILE A 499 -23.16 26.67 -38.54
N ARG A 500 -22.55 27.17 -39.64
CA ARG A 500 -22.13 26.36 -40.79
C ARG A 500 -20.92 26.98 -41.48
N GLN A 501 -20.23 26.18 -42.28
CA GLN A 501 -19.09 26.64 -43.07
C GLN A 501 -19.01 25.91 -44.40
N ARG A 502 -18.39 26.56 -45.38
CA ARG A 502 -17.94 25.98 -46.64
C ARG A 502 -16.46 26.37 -46.83
N VAL A 503 -15.60 25.38 -47.00
CA VAL A 503 -14.18 25.57 -47.29
C VAL A 503 -13.99 25.32 -48.78
N GLY A 504 -13.42 26.28 -49.48
CA GLY A 504 -13.00 26.19 -50.90
C GLY A 504 -11.48 26.04 -50.95
N ALA A 505 -11.00 25.07 -51.71
CA ALA A 505 -9.58 24.97 -52.06
C ALA A 505 -9.36 25.64 -53.42
N SER A 506 -8.20 26.26 -53.62
CA SER A 506 -7.78 26.70 -54.95
C SER A 506 -7.54 25.47 -55.85
N GLU A 507 -7.84 25.60 -57.15
CA GLU A 507 -7.51 24.57 -58.15
C GLU A 507 -5.99 24.40 -58.34
N GLU A 508 -5.19 25.37 -57.89
CA GLU A 508 -3.71 25.28 -57.87
C GLU A 508 -3.21 24.81 -56.51
N ASP A 509 -2.29 23.83 -56.48
CA ASP A 509 -1.68 23.21 -55.29
C ASP A 509 -1.05 24.23 -54.31
N SER A 510 -0.86 25.47 -54.68
CA SER A 510 -0.26 26.56 -53.88
C SER A 510 -1.17 27.77 -53.68
N GLY A 511 -2.45 27.71 -54.06
CA GLY A 511 -3.38 28.85 -53.91
C GLY A 511 -3.94 28.96 -52.46
N PRO A 512 -4.41 30.16 -52.08
CA PRO A 512 -4.97 30.35 -50.74
C PRO A 512 -6.27 29.57 -50.56
N THR A 513 -6.42 28.97 -49.38
CA THR A 513 -7.69 28.39 -48.93
C THR A 513 -8.67 29.52 -48.61
N THR A 514 -9.88 29.42 -49.13
CA THR A 514 -10.96 30.37 -48.81
C THR A 514 -11.99 29.70 -47.90
N ILE A 515 -12.56 30.46 -46.98
CA ILE A 515 -13.67 30.01 -46.15
C ILE A 515 -14.83 31.00 -46.24
N THR A 516 -16.04 30.47 -46.35
CA THR A 516 -17.27 31.18 -46.08
C THR A 516 -17.99 30.53 -44.94
N ALA A 517 -18.27 31.25 -43.88
CA ALA A 517 -18.92 30.73 -42.70
C ALA A 517 -20.12 31.60 -42.29
N THR A 518 -21.18 30.95 -41.84
CA THR A 518 -22.27 31.61 -41.13
C THR A 518 -21.99 31.51 -39.65
N VAL A 519 -21.83 32.64 -39.00
CA VAL A 519 -21.62 32.74 -37.54
C VAL A 519 -22.77 33.54 -36.94
N LYS A 520 -23.02 33.33 -35.63
CA LYS A 520 -23.99 34.10 -34.88
C LYS A 520 -23.23 34.92 -33.85
N ILE A 521 -23.32 36.25 -33.97
CA ILE A 521 -22.64 37.19 -33.10
C ILE A 521 -23.71 37.87 -32.23
N ASN A 522 -23.67 37.68 -30.91
CA ASN A 522 -24.67 38.20 -29.98
C ASN A 522 -26.11 37.88 -30.42
N GLY A 523 -26.35 36.72 -31.01
CA GLY A 523 -27.66 36.28 -31.47
C GLY A 523 -28.02 36.66 -32.91
N VAL A 524 -27.18 37.42 -33.60
CA VAL A 524 -27.42 37.85 -35.00
C VAL A 524 -26.59 37.00 -35.97
N GLU A 525 -27.26 36.35 -36.94
CA GLU A 525 -26.59 35.60 -37.99
C GLU A 525 -25.86 36.53 -38.95
N THR A 526 -24.60 36.25 -39.21
CA THR A 526 -23.73 37.04 -40.09
C THR A 526 -22.93 36.09 -40.97
N GLU A 527 -22.86 36.35 -42.25
CA GLU A 527 -21.98 35.64 -43.17
C GLU A 527 -20.62 36.33 -43.19
N ILE A 528 -19.55 35.56 -42.97
CA ILE A 528 -18.16 36.02 -42.99
C ILE A 528 -17.36 35.24 -44.01
N SER A 529 -16.40 35.88 -44.63
CA SER A 529 -15.50 35.24 -45.59
C SER A 529 -14.06 35.70 -45.36
N GLY A 530 -13.13 34.78 -45.56
CA GLY A 530 -11.71 35.07 -45.41
C GLY A 530 -10.84 34.11 -46.23
N ALA A 531 -9.57 34.45 -46.34
CA ALA A 531 -8.59 33.65 -47.07
C ALA A 531 -7.28 33.49 -46.26
N GLY A 532 -6.63 32.32 -46.40
CA GLY A 532 -5.37 32.04 -45.69
C GLY A 532 -4.63 30.85 -46.27
N ASN A 533 -3.53 30.50 -45.70
CA ASN A 533 -2.74 29.33 -46.11
C ASN A 533 -3.34 27.97 -45.66
N GLY A 534 -4.50 27.99 -45.02
CA GLY A 534 -5.27 26.84 -44.59
C GLY A 534 -6.59 27.24 -43.95
N PRO A 535 -7.49 26.27 -43.62
CA PRO A 535 -8.84 26.57 -43.11
C PRO A 535 -8.84 27.39 -41.82
N LEU A 536 -7.85 27.14 -40.89
CA LEU A 536 -7.72 27.86 -39.65
C LEU A 536 -7.38 29.35 -39.90
N ALA A 537 -6.36 29.60 -40.72
CA ALA A 537 -5.93 30.96 -41.06
C ALA A 537 -7.02 31.73 -41.82
N ALA A 538 -7.72 31.09 -42.76
CA ALA A 538 -8.84 31.68 -43.48
C ALA A 538 -10.00 32.03 -42.53
N PHE A 539 -10.27 31.25 -41.51
CA PHE A 539 -11.32 31.54 -40.52
C PHE A 539 -10.93 32.68 -39.58
N VAL A 540 -9.67 32.74 -39.17
CA VAL A 540 -9.13 33.84 -38.36
C VAL A 540 -9.24 35.16 -39.15
N ASP A 541 -8.86 35.17 -40.42
CA ASP A 541 -9.00 36.33 -41.32
C ASP A 541 -10.47 36.76 -41.45
N ALA A 542 -11.38 35.78 -41.62
CA ALA A 542 -12.83 36.05 -41.67
C ALA A 542 -13.37 36.67 -40.37
N LEU A 543 -12.89 36.26 -39.21
CA LEU A 543 -13.28 36.82 -37.90
C LEU A 543 -12.80 38.28 -37.74
N GLY A 544 -11.67 38.64 -38.33
CA GLY A 544 -11.17 40.02 -38.39
C GLY A 544 -12.15 40.98 -39.07
N THR A 545 -12.93 40.52 -40.06
CA THR A 545 -13.94 41.33 -40.77
C THR A 545 -15.11 41.76 -39.88
N VAL A 546 -15.34 41.04 -38.77
CA VAL A 546 -16.42 41.30 -37.80
C VAL A 546 -15.90 41.74 -36.43
N GLY A 547 -14.66 42.20 -36.38
CA GLY A 547 -14.09 42.88 -35.22
C GLY A 547 -13.43 42.00 -34.18
N PHE A 548 -13.20 40.71 -34.47
CA PHE A 548 -12.38 39.82 -33.61
C PHE A 548 -10.98 39.69 -34.23
N ASP A 549 -10.01 40.35 -33.63
CA ASP A 549 -8.61 40.20 -34.01
C ASP A 549 -7.99 39.04 -33.21
N VAL A 550 -7.66 37.94 -33.89
CA VAL A 550 -7.21 36.68 -33.32
C VAL A 550 -5.83 36.34 -33.84
N ALA A 551 -4.84 36.25 -32.96
CA ALA A 551 -3.50 35.77 -33.29
C ALA A 551 -3.29 34.38 -32.69
N VAL A 552 -3.16 33.36 -33.52
CA VAL A 552 -2.87 31.97 -33.07
C VAL A 552 -1.41 31.89 -32.67
N LEU A 553 -1.15 31.50 -31.40
CA LEU A 553 0.17 31.39 -30.80
C LEU A 553 0.67 29.95 -30.77
N ASP A 554 -0.22 28.99 -30.56
CA ASP A 554 0.08 27.56 -30.56
C ASP A 554 -1.14 26.77 -31.05
N TYR A 555 -0.89 25.64 -31.72
CA TYR A 555 -1.91 24.77 -32.27
C TYR A 555 -1.48 23.32 -32.22
N SER A 556 -2.36 22.45 -31.73
CA SER A 556 -2.20 21.01 -31.82
C SER A 556 -3.54 20.29 -31.99
N GLU A 557 -3.49 19.09 -32.56
CA GLU A 557 -4.66 18.28 -32.83
C GLU A 557 -4.29 16.78 -32.75
N HIS A 558 -5.28 15.94 -32.45
CA HIS A 558 -5.14 14.49 -32.51
C HIS A 558 -6.50 13.79 -32.60
N ALA A 559 -6.49 12.51 -33.01
CA ALA A 559 -7.66 11.64 -32.91
C ALA A 559 -7.84 11.18 -31.45
N MET A 560 -9.06 11.24 -30.92
CA MET A 560 -9.38 10.87 -29.54
C MET A 560 -9.45 9.35 -29.33
N SER A 561 -9.65 8.58 -30.41
CA SER A 561 -9.70 7.11 -30.41
C SER A 561 -9.20 6.57 -31.74
N ALA A 562 -8.97 5.26 -31.81
CA ALA A 562 -8.69 4.57 -33.08
C ALA A 562 -10.01 4.19 -33.79
N GLY A 563 -9.99 4.12 -35.13
CA GLY A 563 -11.12 3.68 -35.96
C GLY A 563 -11.74 4.78 -36.81
N GLU A 564 -12.63 4.37 -37.75
CA GLU A 564 -13.23 5.26 -38.77
C GLU A 564 -14.19 6.31 -38.18
N ASP A 565 -14.78 6.03 -36.99
CA ASP A 565 -15.68 6.91 -36.26
C ASP A 565 -14.98 7.79 -35.20
N ALA A 566 -13.64 7.86 -35.22
CA ALA A 566 -12.86 8.61 -34.26
C ALA A 566 -13.17 10.10 -34.32
N GLN A 567 -13.43 10.69 -33.15
CA GLN A 567 -13.51 12.16 -33.04
C GLN A 567 -12.10 12.75 -32.99
N ALA A 568 -11.97 13.99 -33.52
CA ALA A 568 -10.76 14.78 -33.41
C ALA A 568 -10.90 15.83 -32.33
N ALA A 569 -9.85 16.02 -31.55
CA ALA A 569 -9.67 17.14 -30.64
C ALA A 569 -8.65 18.11 -31.19
N ALA A 570 -8.95 19.40 -31.12
CA ALA A 570 -8.06 20.49 -31.52
C ALA A 570 -7.93 21.51 -30.37
N TYR A 571 -6.74 22.04 -30.21
CA TYR A 571 -6.36 22.98 -29.15
C TYR A 571 -5.70 24.19 -29.78
N VAL A 572 -6.15 25.39 -29.43
CA VAL A 572 -5.64 26.66 -29.95
C VAL A 572 -5.27 27.57 -28.78
N GLU A 573 -4.02 27.96 -28.66
CA GLU A 573 -3.63 29.11 -27.85
C GLU A 573 -3.70 30.36 -28.71
N ALA A 574 -4.53 31.31 -28.33
CA ALA A 574 -4.71 32.53 -29.12
C ALA A 574 -4.65 33.79 -28.26
N SER A 575 -4.08 34.84 -28.82
CA SER A 575 -4.26 36.21 -28.32
C SER A 575 -5.45 36.82 -29.04
N VAL A 576 -6.47 37.21 -28.28
CA VAL A 576 -7.72 37.74 -28.83
C VAL A 576 -7.90 39.18 -28.36
N SER A 577 -8.15 40.09 -29.29
CA SER A 577 -8.57 41.46 -29.03
C SER A 577 -9.86 41.77 -29.77
N ILE A 578 -10.72 42.59 -29.17
CA ILE A 578 -11.97 43.05 -29.76
C ILE A 578 -11.74 44.48 -30.17
N ALA A 579 -11.93 44.77 -31.45
CA ALA A 579 -11.87 46.14 -31.93
C ALA A 579 -12.98 46.99 -31.23
N SER A 580 -12.57 47.94 -30.41
CA SER A 580 -13.50 48.92 -29.85
C SER A 580 -14.21 49.62 -31.02
N ALA A 581 -15.56 49.69 -30.98
CA ALA A 581 -16.33 50.36 -32.02
C ALA A 581 -15.81 51.81 -32.24
N ALA A 582 -14.89 51.96 -33.19
CA ALA A 582 -14.41 53.29 -33.62
C ALA A 582 -15.51 53.97 -34.44
N GLN A 583 -15.74 55.25 -34.16
CA GLN A 583 -16.59 56.11 -34.97
C GLN A 583 -16.12 56.09 -36.44
N PRO A 584 -17.03 56.20 -37.42
CA PRO A 584 -16.70 56.06 -38.84
C PRO A 584 -15.85 57.23 -39.32
N GLY A 585 -14.62 56.95 -39.70
CA GLY A 585 -13.74 57.89 -40.37
C GLY A 585 -12.27 57.57 -40.21
N GLU A 586 -11.75 56.77 -41.13
CA GLU A 586 -10.46 56.88 -41.81
C GLU A 586 -9.99 55.53 -42.33
N ALA A 587 -10.06 55.40 -43.67
CA ALA A 587 -9.49 54.26 -44.39
C ALA A 587 -7.95 54.41 -44.45
N GLY A 588 -7.22 53.47 -43.91
CA GLY A 588 -5.76 53.47 -43.98
C GLY A 588 -5.19 52.08 -43.89
N ARG A 589 -4.88 51.48 -45.00
CA ARG A 589 -3.93 50.44 -45.37
C ARG A 589 -3.52 49.43 -44.33
N HIS A 590 -3.95 48.20 -44.56
CA HIS A 590 -3.40 46.99 -43.92
C HIS A 590 -1.96 46.66 -44.40
N PRO A 591 -1.06 46.21 -43.53
CA PRO A 591 0.11 45.45 -43.93
C PRO A 591 -0.22 43.95 -43.96
N SER A 592 -0.21 43.37 -45.14
CA SER A 592 -0.24 41.93 -45.40
C SER A 592 1.08 41.28 -44.94
N GLY A 593 1.00 40.33 -44.04
CA GLY A 593 2.14 39.49 -43.68
C GLY A 593 1.92 38.62 -42.46
N VAL A 594 1.14 37.54 -42.60
CA VAL A 594 1.09 36.47 -41.59
C VAL A 594 2.16 35.46 -41.95
N SER A 595 3.24 35.42 -41.19
CA SER A 595 4.27 34.36 -41.26
C SER A 595 3.96 33.29 -40.24
N ILE A 596 3.56 32.11 -40.69
CA ILE A 596 3.48 30.93 -39.86
C ILE A 596 4.89 30.32 -39.77
N ALA A 597 5.49 30.31 -38.59
CA ALA A 597 6.76 29.65 -38.37
C ALA A 597 6.56 28.12 -38.42
N SER A 598 7.25 27.49 -39.37
CA SER A 598 7.44 26.04 -39.47
C SER A 598 7.97 25.45 -38.19
N ALA A 599 7.50 24.25 -37.83
CA ALA A 599 7.90 23.48 -36.67
C ALA A 599 9.43 23.41 -36.54
N ALA A 600 9.98 23.99 -35.46
CA ALA A 600 11.38 23.92 -35.11
C ALA A 600 11.58 22.85 -34.03
N GLN A 601 12.63 22.07 -34.19
CA GLN A 601 13.11 21.05 -33.26
C GLN A 601 13.47 21.62 -31.86
N PRO A 602 13.50 20.80 -30.77
CA PRO A 602 13.67 21.29 -29.41
C PRO A 602 15.12 21.67 -29.11
N GLY A 603 15.32 22.93 -28.82
CA GLY A 603 16.58 23.46 -28.30
C GLY A 603 16.73 24.93 -28.59
N GLU A 604 16.29 25.78 -27.70
CA GLU A 604 16.86 27.06 -27.27
C GLU A 604 15.77 28.00 -26.72
N ALA A 605 16.00 28.45 -25.48
CA ALA A 605 15.18 29.49 -24.87
C ALA A 605 15.40 30.83 -25.60
N GLY A 606 14.46 31.22 -26.47
CA GLY A 606 14.50 32.43 -27.27
C GLY A 606 13.17 33.18 -27.20
N ARG A 607 13.24 34.45 -26.88
CA ARG A 607 12.26 35.52 -26.75
C ARG A 607 10.99 35.35 -27.61
N HIS A 608 9.83 35.44 -26.92
CA HIS A 608 8.51 35.51 -27.55
C HIS A 608 8.37 36.71 -28.50
N PRO A 609 7.68 36.55 -29.66
CA PRO A 609 7.17 37.69 -30.38
C PRO A 609 6.05 38.35 -29.54
N SER A 610 6.18 39.63 -29.28
CA SER A 610 5.17 40.44 -28.64
C SER A 610 3.91 40.46 -29.52
N GLY A 611 2.83 39.81 -29.03
CA GLY A 611 1.48 39.93 -29.61
C GLY A 611 0.96 41.38 -29.54
N PRO A 612 -0.16 41.68 -30.19
CA PRO A 612 -0.72 43.03 -30.20
C PRO A 612 -0.95 43.53 -28.78
N VAL A 613 -0.57 44.76 -28.53
CA VAL A 613 -0.70 45.43 -27.23
C VAL A 613 -2.18 45.52 -26.87
N GLY A 614 -2.63 44.69 -25.88
CA GLY A 614 -4.00 44.75 -25.35
C GLY A 614 -4.84 43.45 -25.50
N GLY A 615 -4.32 42.40 -26.17
CA GLY A 615 -5.06 41.14 -26.35
C GLY A 615 -4.96 40.21 -25.12
N ARG A 616 -6.06 39.48 -24.82
CA ARG A 616 -6.08 38.43 -23.80
C ARG A 616 -5.62 37.09 -24.39
N THR A 617 -4.59 36.47 -23.83
CA THR A 617 -4.12 35.13 -24.25
C THR A 617 -4.89 34.05 -23.52
N VAL A 618 -5.52 33.15 -24.27
CA VAL A 618 -6.37 32.06 -23.77
C VAL A 618 -6.23 30.81 -24.63
N TRP A 619 -6.54 29.66 -24.03
CA TRP A 619 -6.73 28.42 -24.75
C TRP A 619 -8.19 28.23 -25.16
N GLY A 620 -8.43 27.70 -26.38
CA GLY A 620 -9.71 27.19 -26.83
C GLY A 620 -9.59 25.73 -27.25
N VAL A 621 -10.67 24.98 -27.05
CA VAL A 621 -10.74 23.55 -27.38
C VAL A 621 -11.95 23.29 -28.27
N GLY A 622 -11.77 22.39 -29.24
CA GLY A 622 -12.86 21.94 -30.09
C GLY A 622 -12.80 20.46 -30.35
N ILE A 623 -13.95 19.80 -30.28
CA ILE A 623 -14.12 18.37 -30.54
C ILE A 623 -15.14 18.19 -31.65
N ALA A 624 -14.80 17.41 -32.67
CA ALA A 624 -15.71 17.12 -33.80
C ALA A 624 -15.23 15.87 -34.57
N PRO A 625 -16.12 15.23 -35.37
CA PRO A 625 -15.70 14.13 -36.25
C PRO A 625 -14.70 14.58 -37.34
N SER A 626 -14.72 15.84 -37.74
CA SER A 626 -13.76 16.41 -38.71
C SER A 626 -12.74 17.28 -38.00
N ILE A 627 -11.46 17.07 -38.29
CA ILE A 627 -10.34 17.83 -37.75
C ILE A 627 -10.47 19.34 -38.03
N THR A 628 -10.86 19.68 -39.24
CA THR A 628 -11.14 21.10 -39.63
C THR A 628 -12.24 21.69 -38.75
N THR A 629 -13.32 20.94 -38.52
CA THR A 629 -14.43 21.43 -37.69
C THR A 629 -13.98 21.55 -36.21
N ALA A 630 -13.18 20.64 -35.71
CA ALA A 630 -12.61 20.71 -34.36
C ALA A 630 -11.73 21.96 -34.20
N SER A 631 -10.86 22.23 -35.18
CA SER A 631 -9.98 23.42 -35.20
C SER A 631 -10.75 24.73 -35.19
N LEU A 632 -11.79 24.86 -36.01
CA LEU A 632 -12.62 26.06 -36.02
C LEU A 632 -13.42 26.24 -34.72
N ARG A 633 -13.90 25.14 -34.11
CA ARG A 633 -14.52 25.16 -32.76
C ARG A 633 -13.53 25.63 -31.69
N ALA A 634 -12.25 25.21 -31.78
CA ALA A 634 -11.23 25.66 -30.85
C ALA A 634 -11.00 27.17 -30.94
N VAL A 635 -10.98 27.76 -32.15
CA VAL A 635 -10.90 29.22 -32.31
C VAL A 635 -12.13 29.93 -31.72
N VAL A 636 -13.34 29.43 -31.99
CA VAL A 636 -14.58 29.97 -31.40
C VAL A 636 -14.54 29.91 -29.86
N SER A 637 -14.10 28.78 -29.31
CA SER A 637 -13.91 28.63 -27.87
C SER A 637 -12.93 29.67 -27.30
N ALA A 638 -11.78 29.88 -27.96
CA ALA A 638 -10.79 30.86 -27.52
C ALA A 638 -11.38 32.30 -27.55
N VAL A 639 -12.09 32.69 -28.64
CA VAL A 639 -12.75 33.98 -28.73
C VAL A 639 -13.77 34.17 -27.62
N ASN A 640 -14.64 33.20 -27.38
CA ASN A 640 -15.68 33.29 -26.37
C ASN A 640 -15.09 33.36 -24.94
N ARG A 641 -14.02 32.62 -24.66
CA ARG A 641 -13.33 32.69 -23.38
C ARG A 641 -12.60 34.02 -23.19
N ALA A 642 -12.04 34.59 -24.23
CA ALA A 642 -11.41 35.92 -24.14
C ALA A 642 -12.41 37.03 -23.85
N CYS A 643 -13.67 36.84 -24.26
CA CYS A 643 -14.77 37.80 -24.07
C CYS A 643 -15.49 37.67 -22.71
N ARG A 644 -15.20 36.62 -21.95
CA ARG A 644 -15.63 36.45 -20.53
C ARG A 644 -14.76 37.33 -19.62
#